data_1f281e57c5eaaff0a0eca63ef6b42920
#
_entry.id   1f281e57c5eaaff0a0eca63ef6b42920
#
_cell.length_a   1.000
_cell.length_b   1.000
_cell.length_c   1.000
_cell.angle_alpha   90.00
_cell.angle_beta   90.00
_cell.angle_gamma   90.00
#
_symmetry.space_group_name_H-M   'P 1'
#
loop_
_entity.id
_entity.type
_entity.pdbx_description
1 polymer ?
#
loop_
_entity_poly.entity_id
_entity_poly.type
_entity_poly.pdbx_seq_one_letter_code
_entity_poly.pdbx_strand_id
1 'polypeptide(L)'
;MKQKITACIAVACFLSISVNAQIFKGKTINAFGEPLPYANVCLLNHADSSFIQGAVSNDKGEFVINSEQREAILKVSLIGYQTIYKKCTDGHVGTILMVEDTTMLGEVIVKSFRPITQLKNDALVTHVQGSSLAHSGSARDVLGKTPGVIKSNDGIEVLGKGAPIIYINGRLMRNQAELDQLTSDKIKDVEVVTTPGAEYDASVNAVIRIKTLKPVGEGFSMDSRTQMGLTHYLYGKEELNFNYRLHGLDIFGMVGYDRNKFRQQNISQQYTYAPSNLLYQTTDAKRYAKSNMLTGKLGLNYVFNENHSVGILYDFSYLPSKTRNNSFTALEVDKILNNELSTESEEKSHNRRHLVSGYYSGKMGKWGIALNMDALWNNADTHQHVAEKATSLENRTISTQNDINNKLYAAKAVATYPVWKGQLAFGAEWSFLHRTDEYESGVEYINDFHSKIKETNGAGFAEIRQTLGKINVSAGLRYEYVVSNYFENGVKMDEQSREYHHFFPSAMLSMPIGHVRTRLSYSRKITRPAFSQLSSNVQYINRYTYQSGNPNLRPSIRDYVELMANYKWLTLMANYTHVKDYMMSVYNQYGESPEIALIQKQNVNGYSELSGMINVSPSFGKYHPSLMVAVRQQFLSIKYRGEDLKLNKPMGILRFNNAYNLPFDAWLNADFSWRTSGNAENMYIGNTWQCDLGLYKAFAHDKWSIKLQCEDLLNTAKSTMTLKNDIREMSLRKFLDTRKFSITVTYKINATHSKYKGTGAGEDVKNRL
;
A
#
# COMPACT_ATOMS: atom_id res chain seq x y z
N MET A 1 59.27 9.06 3.24
CA MET A 1 57.91 9.63 3.25
C MET A 1 57.29 9.55 4.64
N LYS A 2 58.05 9.90 5.69
CA LYS A 2 57.66 9.86 7.12
C LYS A 2 58.03 11.13 7.90
N GLN A 3 58.19 12.28 7.24
CA GLN A 3 58.62 13.53 7.90
C GLN A 3 57.77 14.78 7.56
N LYS A 4 56.53 14.63 7.02
CA LYS A 4 55.65 15.78 6.71
C LYS A 4 54.30 15.75 7.44
N ILE A 5 54.06 14.82 8.38
CA ILE A 5 52.79 14.73 9.16
C ILE A 5 52.94 15.34 10.56
N THR A 6 54.16 15.58 11.05
CA THR A 6 54.41 16.09 12.41
C THR A 6 54.33 17.61 12.54
N ALA A 7 54.27 18.36 11.44
CA ALA A 7 54.22 19.83 11.47
C ALA A 7 52.82 20.44 11.50
N CYS A 8 51.76 19.67 11.21
CA CYS A 8 50.38 20.17 11.25
C CYS A 8 49.66 20.00 12.60
N ILE A 9 50.24 19.26 13.54
CA ILE A 9 49.65 19.04 14.86
C ILE A 9 50.13 20.08 15.90
N ALA A 10 51.20 20.81 15.63
CA ALA A 10 51.76 21.78 16.55
C ALA A 10 51.20 23.21 16.43
N VAL A 11 50.34 23.52 15.46
CA VAL A 11 49.73 24.87 15.29
C VAL A 11 48.29 24.93 15.80
N ALA A 12 47.70 23.81 16.21
CA ALA A 12 46.30 23.75 16.70
C ALA A 12 46.17 23.94 18.23
N CYS A 13 47.25 24.18 18.98
CA CYS A 13 47.21 24.24 20.45
C CYS A 13 47.46 25.61 21.06
N PHE A 14 47.38 26.73 20.33
CA PHE A 14 47.51 28.05 20.95
C PHE A 14 46.49 29.04 20.38
N LEU A 15 45.21 28.87 20.77
CA LEU A 15 44.24 29.95 20.87
C LEU A 15 43.09 29.49 21.81
N SER A 16 43.42 29.30 23.09
CA SER A 16 42.40 29.26 24.15
C SER A 16 41.90 30.67 24.40
N ILE A 17 41.02 31.15 23.54
CA ILE A 17 40.18 32.30 23.88
C ILE A 17 39.21 31.80 24.93
N SER A 18 39.36 32.26 26.16
CA SER A 18 38.39 32.05 27.24
C SER A 18 37.12 32.77 26.88
N VAL A 19 36.23 32.13 26.13
CA VAL A 19 34.87 32.60 25.89
C VAL A 19 34.10 32.34 27.18
N ASN A 20 33.68 33.38 27.90
CA ASN A 20 32.74 33.28 29.01
C ASN A 20 31.37 32.94 28.45
N ALA A 21 31.12 31.64 28.19
CA ALA A 21 29.85 31.16 27.78
C ALA A 21 28.86 31.23 28.97
N GLN A 22 27.75 31.91 28.80
CA GLN A 22 26.67 31.93 29.76
C GLN A 22 25.80 30.66 29.58
N ILE A 23 25.42 30.05 30.70
CA ILE A 23 24.63 28.81 30.70
C ILE A 23 23.18 29.17 30.99
N PHE A 24 22.28 29.01 30.00
CA PHE A 24 20.84 29.13 30.19
C PHE A 24 20.27 27.76 30.61
N LYS A 25 19.79 27.66 31.86
CA LYS A 25 19.19 26.44 32.41
C LYS A 25 17.82 26.68 32.97
N GLY A 26 16.90 25.75 32.74
CA GLY A 26 15.53 25.84 33.23
C GLY A 26 14.82 24.49 33.20
N LYS A 27 13.54 24.51 33.58
CA LYS A 27 12.68 23.34 33.59
C LYS A 27 11.31 23.67 32.99
N THR A 28 10.79 22.79 32.15
CA THR A 28 9.43 22.87 31.57
C THR A 28 8.47 22.00 32.35
N ILE A 29 7.30 22.54 32.71
CA ILE A 29 6.23 21.83 33.44
C ILE A 29 4.86 22.14 32.81
N ASN A 30 3.88 21.28 33.06
CA ASN A 30 2.47 21.53 32.74
C ASN A 30 1.73 22.24 33.87
N ALA A 31 0.44 22.55 33.68
CA ALA A 31 -0.42 23.21 34.68
C ALA A 31 -0.59 22.43 35.99
N PHE A 32 -0.29 21.14 35.99
CA PHE A 32 -0.35 20.27 37.19
C PHE A 32 1.01 20.15 37.89
N GLY A 33 2.05 20.88 37.41
CA GLY A 33 3.40 20.81 37.99
C GLY A 33 4.23 19.61 37.52
N GLU A 34 3.73 18.78 36.62
CA GLU A 34 4.46 17.63 36.07
C GLU A 34 5.51 18.09 35.06
N PRO A 35 6.70 17.47 35.03
CA PRO A 35 7.74 17.79 34.08
C PRO A 35 7.30 17.46 32.65
N LEU A 36 7.60 18.34 31.72
CA LEU A 36 7.36 18.17 30.28
C LEU A 36 8.67 17.82 29.57
N PRO A 37 8.92 16.55 29.28
CA PRO A 37 10.08 16.12 28.52
C PRO A 37 9.92 16.47 27.03
N TYR A 38 11.07 16.57 26.34
CA TYR A 38 11.17 16.78 24.89
C TYR A 38 10.58 18.09 24.36
N ALA A 39 10.43 19.10 25.23
CA ALA A 39 10.11 20.45 24.79
C ALA A 39 11.30 21.04 24.02
N ASN A 40 11.03 21.61 22.86
CA ASN A 40 12.05 22.28 22.05
C ASN A 40 12.30 23.68 22.63
N VAL A 41 13.53 23.94 23.06
CA VAL A 41 13.97 25.18 23.68
C VAL A 41 14.98 25.88 22.79
N CYS A 42 14.62 27.02 22.19
CA CYS A 42 15.47 27.77 21.27
C CYS A 42 15.85 29.11 21.91
N LEU A 43 17.11 29.44 21.85
CA LEU A 43 17.64 30.75 22.19
C LEU A 43 17.66 31.63 20.93
N LEU A 44 16.97 32.75 20.97
CA LEU A 44 16.85 33.71 19.87
C LEU A 44 17.56 35.02 20.25
N ASN A 45 18.13 35.69 19.28
CA ASN A 45 18.73 37.01 19.45
C ASN A 45 17.66 38.03 19.85
N HIS A 46 18.00 38.83 20.86
CA HIS A 46 17.07 39.83 21.41
C HIS A 46 16.72 40.96 20.39
N ALA A 47 17.64 41.27 19.48
CA ALA A 47 17.45 42.39 18.53
C ALA A 47 16.59 42.05 17.33
N ASP A 48 16.77 40.84 16.74
CA ASP A 48 16.16 40.44 15.47
C ASP A 48 15.44 39.09 15.49
N SER A 49 15.37 38.45 16.68
CA SER A 49 14.77 37.14 16.87
C SER A 49 15.39 36.02 16.02
N SER A 50 16.59 36.20 15.48
CA SER A 50 17.33 35.18 14.77
C SER A 50 17.73 34.03 15.71
N PHE A 51 17.80 32.82 15.19
CA PHE A 51 18.16 31.62 15.96
C PHE A 51 19.63 31.63 16.35
N ILE A 52 19.94 31.47 17.63
CA ILE A 52 21.29 31.37 18.16
C ILE A 52 21.65 29.91 18.40
N GLN A 53 20.91 29.21 19.27
CA GLN A 53 21.15 27.85 19.67
C GLN A 53 19.90 27.20 20.25
N GLY A 54 19.82 25.86 20.29
CA GLY A 54 18.68 25.13 20.84
C GLY A 54 19.08 23.91 21.64
N ALA A 55 18.18 23.48 22.53
CA ALA A 55 18.25 22.25 23.28
C ALA A 55 16.83 21.62 23.37
N VAL A 56 16.79 20.36 23.79
CA VAL A 56 15.54 19.64 24.07
C VAL A 56 15.53 19.29 25.55
N SER A 57 14.38 19.47 26.23
CA SER A 57 14.27 19.13 27.65
C SER A 57 14.37 17.60 27.86
N ASN A 58 15.04 17.18 28.92
CA ASN A 58 15.22 15.78 29.30
C ASN A 58 13.92 15.20 29.94
N ASP A 59 13.97 13.93 30.40
CA ASP A 59 12.83 13.23 31.00
C ASP A 59 12.30 13.91 32.27
N LYS A 60 13.10 14.77 32.91
CA LYS A 60 12.71 15.58 34.09
C LYS A 60 12.23 16.99 33.69
N GLY A 61 12.09 17.26 32.40
CA GLY A 61 11.73 18.58 31.83
C GLY A 61 12.87 19.59 31.90
N GLU A 62 14.11 19.23 32.26
CA GLU A 62 15.24 20.13 32.40
C GLU A 62 15.97 20.34 31.05
N PHE A 63 16.44 21.55 30.82
CA PHE A 63 17.24 21.88 29.66
C PHE A 63 18.43 22.77 30.02
N VAL A 64 19.50 22.71 29.20
CA VAL A 64 20.72 23.50 29.33
C VAL A 64 21.16 23.96 27.95
N ILE A 65 21.40 25.27 27.77
CA ILE A 65 21.93 25.88 26.55
C ILE A 65 23.14 26.75 26.92
N ASN A 66 24.28 26.52 26.29
CA ASN A 66 25.48 27.34 26.45
C ASN A 66 25.48 28.42 25.35
N SER A 67 25.61 29.69 25.71
CA SER A 67 25.63 30.79 24.72
C SER A 67 26.58 31.91 25.15
N GLU A 68 27.11 32.62 24.19
CA GLU A 68 27.94 33.82 24.43
C GLU A 68 27.10 35.08 24.66
N GLN A 69 25.79 35.03 24.38
CA GLN A 69 24.87 36.14 24.52
C GLN A 69 24.41 36.33 25.97
N ARG A 70 24.45 37.55 26.46
CA ARG A 70 23.95 37.88 27.82
C ARG A 70 22.46 38.11 27.87
N GLU A 71 21.89 38.64 26.79
CA GLU A 71 20.44 38.88 26.65
C GLU A 71 19.91 38.09 25.45
N ALA A 72 18.86 37.31 25.66
CA ALA A 72 18.25 36.50 24.63
C ALA A 72 16.74 36.30 24.88
N ILE A 73 16.02 35.95 23.83
CA ILE A 73 14.65 35.47 23.92
C ILE A 73 14.65 33.95 23.90
N LEU A 74 14.13 33.31 24.93
CA LEU A 74 13.91 31.90 24.96
C LEU A 74 12.55 31.59 24.35
N LYS A 75 12.52 30.84 23.27
CA LYS A 75 11.30 30.28 22.68
C LYS A 75 11.19 28.85 23.12
N VAL A 76 10.10 28.48 23.83
CA VAL A 76 9.83 27.12 24.25
C VAL A 76 8.57 26.65 23.56
N SER A 77 8.67 25.54 22.84
CA SER A 77 7.56 24.94 22.11
C SER A 77 7.49 23.43 22.37
N LEU A 78 6.28 22.94 22.53
CA LEU A 78 5.97 21.53 22.67
C LEU A 78 4.62 21.29 21.99
N ILE A 79 4.50 20.16 21.31
CA ILE A 79 3.26 19.80 20.60
C ILE A 79 2.12 19.63 21.60
N GLY A 80 0.99 20.30 21.33
CA GLY A 80 -0.17 20.31 22.23
C GLY A 80 -0.12 21.42 23.29
N TYR A 81 0.92 22.27 23.29
CA TYR A 81 1.08 23.38 24.19
C TYR A 81 1.27 24.70 23.44
N GLN A 82 0.84 25.81 24.05
CA GLN A 82 1.09 27.16 23.52
C GLN A 82 2.59 27.46 23.53
N THR A 83 3.10 28.01 22.44
CA THR A 83 4.50 28.42 22.36
C THR A 83 4.73 29.64 23.28
N ILE A 84 5.76 29.54 24.14
CA ILE A 84 6.12 30.60 25.10
C ILE A 84 7.37 31.29 24.62
N TYR A 85 7.36 32.62 24.71
CA TYR A 85 8.53 33.47 24.53
C TYR A 85 8.86 34.17 25.85
N LYS A 86 10.09 34.00 26.38
CA LYS A 86 10.56 34.56 27.63
C LYS A 86 11.87 35.29 27.40
N LYS A 87 11.92 36.58 27.75
CA LYS A 87 13.18 37.32 27.78
C LYS A 87 14.03 36.87 28.95
N CYS A 88 15.31 36.61 28.68
CA CYS A 88 16.28 36.13 29.64
C CYS A 88 17.51 37.05 29.60
N THR A 89 17.85 37.63 30.76
CA THR A 89 19.00 38.54 30.95
C THR A 89 20.10 37.92 31.80
N ASP A 90 19.77 36.79 32.44
CA ASP A 90 20.70 35.99 33.21
C ASP A 90 20.51 34.52 32.85
N GLY A 91 21.51 33.69 33.09
CA GLY A 91 21.47 32.28 32.72
C GLY A 91 20.45 31.41 33.47
N HIS A 92 19.79 31.97 34.53
CA HIS A 92 18.81 31.24 35.32
C HIS A 92 17.40 31.48 34.75
N VAL A 93 16.93 30.59 33.90
CA VAL A 93 15.61 30.72 33.26
C VAL A 93 14.48 30.36 34.22
N GLY A 94 14.73 29.53 35.21
CA GLY A 94 13.72 29.03 36.17
C GLY A 94 12.74 28.03 35.53
N THR A 95 11.58 27.93 36.15
CA THR A 95 10.51 27.04 35.65
C THR A 95 9.65 27.73 34.60
N ILE A 96 9.38 27.04 33.52
CA ILE A 96 8.50 27.48 32.44
C ILE A 96 7.23 26.65 32.48
N LEU A 97 6.14 27.30 32.85
CA LEU A 97 4.80 26.72 32.84
C LEU A 97 4.25 26.74 31.40
N MET A 98 4.11 25.59 30.77
CA MET A 98 3.49 25.46 29.48
C MET A 98 1.99 25.19 29.65
N VAL A 99 1.17 25.99 28.99
CA VAL A 99 -0.29 25.86 28.99
C VAL A 99 -0.70 25.06 27.78
N GLU A 100 -1.57 24.07 27.95
CA GLU A 100 -2.12 23.29 26.84
C GLU A 100 -2.83 24.22 25.85
N ASP A 101 -2.63 23.99 24.56
CA ASP A 101 -3.29 24.77 23.51
C ASP A 101 -4.75 24.31 23.38
N THR A 102 -5.62 24.87 24.23
CA THR A 102 -7.06 24.57 24.26
C THR A 102 -7.80 25.07 23.03
N THR A 103 -7.19 25.88 22.17
CA THR A 103 -7.79 26.24 20.88
C THR A 103 -7.95 25.03 19.96
N MET A 104 -7.26 23.93 20.22
CA MET A 104 -7.50 22.64 19.60
C MET A 104 -8.61 21.81 20.26
N LEU A 105 -8.98 22.07 21.49
CA LEU A 105 -10.13 21.47 22.19
C LEU A 105 -11.44 22.22 21.91
N GLY A 106 -11.35 23.38 21.25
CA GLY A 106 -12.49 24.25 20.92
C GLY A 106 -13.24 23.89 19.64
N GLU A 107 -13.02 22.76 18.99
CA GLU A 107 -14.07 22.23 18.14
C GLU A 107 -15.17 21.69 19.05
N VAL A 108 -16.15 22.55 19.35
CA VAL A 108 -17.41 22.16 19.98
C VAL A 108 -17.87 20.92 19.23
N ILE A 109 -17.76 19.76 19.89
CA ILE A 109 -18.41 18.55 19.43
C ILE A 109 -19.91 18.81 19.59
N VAL A 110 -20.48 19.49 18.61
CA VAL A 110 -21.90 19.42 18.36
C VAL A 110 -22.10 17.94 18.03
N LYS A 111 -22.62 17.17 18.97
CA LYS A 111 -23.12 15.79 18.80
C LYS A 111 -24.34 15.85 17.87
N SER A 112 -24.18 16.44 16.71
CA SER A 112 -25.02 16.24 15.56
C SER A 112 -24.62 14.87 15.02
N PHE A 113 -25.53 13.94 14.96
CA PHE A 113 -25.37 12.63 14.33
C PHE A 113 -25.00 12.81 12.86
N ARG A 114 -23.72 13.06 12.58
CA ARG A 114 -23.23 13.02 11.21
C ARG A 114 -23.24 11.57 10.76
N PRO A 115 -23.81 11.25 9.62
CA PRO A 115 -23.68 9.91 9.06
C PRO A 115 -22.21 9.54 8.97
N ILE A 116 -21.85 8.34 9.39
CA ILE A 116 -20.47 7.84 9.34
C ILE A 116 -19.94 7.91 7.92
N THR A 117 -20.80 7.72 6.91
CA THR A 117 -20.43 7.72 5.49
C THR A 117 -21.28 8.72 4.70
N GLN A 118 -20.67 9.54 3.86
CA GLN A 118 -21.31 10.55 3.01
C GLN A 118 -20.70 10.56 1.61
N LEU A 119 -21.53 10.70 0.59
CA LEU A 119 -21.06 10.99 -0.76
C LEU A 119 -20.74 12.47 -0.89
N LYS A 120 -19.48 12.83 -1.14
CA LYS A 120 -19.02 14.21 -1.33
C LYS A 120 -18.20 14.30 -2.61
N ASN A 121 -18.58 15.20 -3.51
CA ASN A 121 -17.87 15.43 -4.77
C ASN A 121 -17.49 14.12 -5.48
N ASP A 122 -16.19 13.82 -5.58
CA ASP A 122 -15.60 12.67 -6.26
C ASP A 122 -15.44 11.43 -5.35
N ALA A 123 -15.72 11.53 -4.05
CA ALA A 123 -15.41 10.49 -3.08
C ALA A 123 -16.60 10.04 -2.21
N LEU A 124 -16.60 8.78 -1.82
CA LEU A 124 -17.33 8.28 -0.68
C LEU A 124 -16.50 8.53 0.58
N VAL A 125 -16.92 9.46 1.43
CA VAL A 125 -16.20 9.91 2.62
C VAL A 125 -16.70 9.20 3.86
N THR A 126 -15.84 8.46 4.54
CA THR A 126 -16.11 7.83 5.84
C THR A 126 -15.45 8.65 6.94
N HIS A 127 -16.26 9.20 7.86
CA HIS A 127 -15.80 9.97 9.01
C HIS A 127 -15.33 9.01 10.10
N VAL A 128 -14.04 9.07 10.44
CA VAL A 128 -13.42 8.21 11.47
C VAL A 128 -13.41 8.92 12.82
N GLN A 129 -12.99 10.18 12.84
CA GLN A 129 -12.99 11.00 14.06
C GLN A 129 -14.41 11.09 14.66
N GLY A 130 -14.53 10.81 15.95
CA GLY A 130 -15.82 10.83 16.66
C GLY A 130 -16.75 9.67 16.32
N SER A 131 -16.28 8.64 15.62
CA SER A 131 -16.99 7.40 15.34
C SER A 131 -16.31 6.19 16.01
N SER A 132 -17.00 5.05 16.03
CA SER A 132 -16.45 3.77 16.50
C SER A 132 -15.20 3.32 15.72
N LEU A 133 -15.02 3.81 14.52
CA LEU A 133 -13.86 3.48 13.68
C LEU A 133 -12.55 4.04 14.24
N ALA A 134 -12.59 5.12 15.04
CA ALA A 134 -11.41 5.67 15.71
C ALA A 134 -10.76 4.68 16.71
N HIS A 135 -11.51 3.65 17.13
CA HIS A 135 -11.07 2.62 18.08
C HIS A 135 -10.85 1.24 17.41
N SER A 136 -10.67 1.21 16.11
CA SER A 136 -10.43 -0.04 15.36
C SER A 136 -8.99 -0.54 15.49
N GLY A 137 -8.04 0.33 15.87
CA GLY A 137 -6.62 0.03 16.06
C GLY A 137 -5.74 0.70 15.01
N SER A 138 -5.78 0.30 13.74
CA SER A 138 -4.93 0.85 12.67
C SER A 138 -5.75 1.37 11.47
N ALA A 139 -5.09 2.10 10.56
CA ALA A 139 -5.72 2.52 9.30
C ALA A 139 -6.15 1.31 8.45
N ARG A 140 -5.38 0.21 8.45
CA ARG A 140 -5.77 -1.05 7.78
C ARG A 140 -7.09 -1.59 8.32
N ASP A 141 -7.29 -1.54 9.64
CA ASP A 141 -8.54 -2.00 10.26
C ASP A 141 -9.71 -1.08 9.92
N VAL A 142 -9.48 0.24 9.89
CA VAL A 142 -10.47 1.23 9.45
C VAL A 142 -10.87 0.98 7.99
N LEU A 143 -9.88 0.78 7.11
CA LEU A 143 -10.14 0.48 5.69
C LEU A 143 -10.94 -0.80 5.54
N GLY A 144 -10.62 -1.84 6.31
CA GLY A 144 -11.39 -3.09 6.33
C GLY A 144 -12.86 -2.92 6.71
N LYS A 145 -13.23 -1.85 7.41
CA LYS A 145 -14.61 -1.50 7.82
C LYS A 145 -15.23 -0.38 6.97
N THR A 146 -14.47 0.20 6.05
CA THR A 146 -14.94 1.24 5.15
C THR A 146 -15.83 0.64 4.06
N PRO A 147 -17.01 1.23 3.73
CA PRO A 147 -17.89 0.75 2.67
C PRO A 147 -17.19 0.70 1.31
N GLY A 148 -17.40 -0.41 0.58
CA GLY A 148 -16.81 -0.65 -0.73
C GLY A 148 -15.34 -1.04 -0.72
N VAL A 149 -14.69 -1.10 0.46
CA VAL A 149 -13.29 -1.55 0.60
C VAL A 149 -13.26 -2.98 1.12
N ILE A 150 -12.43 -3.84 0.58
CA ILE A 150 -12.26 -5.24 0.95
C ILE A 150 -10.84 -5.42 1.51
N LYS A 151 -10.74 -5.93 2.75
CA LYS A 151 -9.47 -6.38 3.32
C LYS A 151 -9.31 -7.86 2.98
N SER A 152 -8.22 -8.23 2.32
CA SER A 152 -7.84 -9.60 2.01
C SER A 152 -6.45 -9.91 2.58
N ASN A 153 -6.00 -11.16 2.46
CA ASN A 153 -4.63 -11.54 2.82
C ASN A 153 -3.58 -10.85 1.95
N ASP A 154 -3.96 -10.51 0.70
CA ASP A 154 -3.08 -9.88 -0.29
C ASP A 154 -3.06 -8.35 -0.18
N GLY A 155 -3.92 -7.77 0.65
CA GLY A 155 -3.96 -6.33 0.90
C GLY A 155 -5.36 -5.71 0.95
N ILE A 156 -5.42 -4.45 0.53
CA ILE A 156 -6.66 -3.66 0.45
C ILE A 156 -7.12 -3.58 -0.99
N GLU A 157 -8.38 -3.85 -1.23
CA GLU A 157 -9.03 -3.76 -2.53
C GLU A 157 -10.29 -2.88 -2.46
N VAL A 158 -10.67 -2.27 -3.58
CA VAL A 158 -11.96 -1.60 -3.77
C VAL A 158 -12.85 -2.49 -4.64
N LEU A 159 -14.09 -2.72 -4.20
CA LEU A 159 -15.05 -3.62 -4.85
C LEU A 159 -15.19 -3.31 -6.35
N GLY A 160 -14.93 -4.32 -7.20
CA GLY A 160 -14.99 -4.22 -8.66
C GLY A 160 -13.85 -3.40 -9.31
N LYS A 161 -12.90 -2.87 -8.52
CA LYS A 161 -11.79 -2.02 -9.01
C LYS A 161 -10.41 -2.62 -8.76
N GLY A 162 -10.27 -3.58 -7.82
CA GLY A 162 -8.99 -4.16 -7.42
C GLY A 162 -8.22 -3.29 -6.42
N ALA A 163 -6.88 -3.40 -6.41
CA ALA A 163 -6.02 -2.68 -5.48
C ALA A 163 -6.02 -1.17 -5.76
N PRO A 164 -6.30 -0.31 -4.76
CA PRO A 164 -6.28 1.15 -4.89
C PRO A 164 -4.86 1.69 -4.70
N ILE A 165 -4.61 2.88 -5.24
CA ILE A 165 -3.53 3.73 -4.75
C ILE A 165 -4.00 4.47 -3.50
N ILE A 166 -3.15 4.52 -2.47
CA ILE A 166 -3.50 5.10 -1.16
C ILE A 166 -2.63 6.32 -0.89
N TYR A 167 -3.28 7.42 -0.52
CA TYR A 167 -2.64 8.65 -0.08
C TYR A 167 -2.93 8.92 1.39
N ILE A 168 -1.91 9.33 2.15
CA ILE A 168 -2.04 9.80 3.54
C ILE A 168 -1.68 11.29 3.55
N ASN A 169 -2.65 12.15 3.83
CA ASN A 169 -2.52 13.63 3.78
C ASN A 169 -1.98 14.17 2.43
N GLY A 170 -2.37 13.53 1.33
CA GLY A 170 -1.90 13.87 -0.02
C GLY A 170 -0.56 13.26 -0.40
N ARG A 171 0.19 12.67 0.53
CA ARG A 171 1.41 11.91 0.25
C ARG A 171 1.08 10.49 -0.17
N LEU A 172 1.68 10.02 -1.25
CA LEU A 172 1.53 8.64 -1.70
C LEU A 172 2.10 7.67 -0.65
N MET A 173 1.31 6.67 -0.29
CA MET A 173 1.75 5.54 0.52
C MET A 173 2.68 4.64 -0.29
N ARG A 174 3.82 4.30 0.25
CA ARG A 174 4.85 3.50 -0.43
C ARG A 174 4.90 2.04 0.03
N ASN A 175 4.40 1.77 1.23
CA ASN A 175 4.43 0.45 1.84
C ASN A 175 3.12 0.23 2.63
N GLN A 176 2.56 -0.96 2.54
CA GLN A 176 1.36 -1.34 3.30
C GLN A 176 1.58 -1.31 4.82
N ALA A 177 2.82 -1.39 5.30
CA ALA A 177 3.15 -1.19 6.70
C ALA A 177 2.69 0.19 7.23
N GLU A 178 2.67 1.22 6.38
CA GLU A 178 2.18 2.56 6.78
C GLU A 178 0.70 2.55 7.21
N LEU A 179 -0.12 1.62 6.70
CA LEU A 179 -1.51 1.44 7.15
C LEU A 179 -1.60 0.81 8.53
N ASP A 180 -0.65 -0.04 8.86
CA ASP A 180 -0.58 -0.68 10.17
C ASP A 180 -0.06 0.31 11.23
N GLN A 181 0.85 1.22 10.84
CA GLN A 181 1.43 2.26 11.70
C GLN A 181 0.45 3.37 12.04
N LEU A 182 -0.32 3.82 11.06
CA LEU A 182 -1.29 4.89 11.28
C LEU A 182 -2.41 4.40 12.18
N THR A 183 -2.41 4.85 13.43
CA THR A 183 -3.44 4.48 14.41
C THR A 183 -4.78 5.13 14.04
N SER A 184 -5.86 4.40 14.26
CA SER A 184 -7.22 4.81 13.87
C SER A 184 -7.70 6.10 14.54
N ASP A 185 -7.27 6.37 15.76
CA ASP A 185 -7.60 7.60 16.53
C ASP A 185 -7.03 8.87 15.90
N LYS A 186 -5.98 8.76 15.08
CA LYS A 186 -5.39 9.89 14.34
C LYS A 186 -6.05 10.16 13.01
N ILE A 187 -6.95 9.31 12.55
CA ILE A 187 -7.62 9.46 11.25
C ILE A 187 -8.84 10.36 11.42
N LYS A 188 -8.92 11.41 10.61
CA LYS A 188 -10.09 12.26 10.50
C LYS A 188 -11.13 11.66 9.58
N ASP A 189 -10.75 11.43 8.33
CA ASP A 189 -11.62 10.95 7.25
C ASP A 189 -10.88 9.95 6.36
N VAL A 190 -11.63 8.99 5.82
CA VAL A 190 -11.21 8.12 4.71
C VAL A 190 -12.08 8.43 3.51
N GLU A 191 -11.48 8.79 2.39
CA GLU A 191 -12.15 9.10 1.13
C GLU A 191 -11.85 8.00 0.11
N VAL A 192 -12.89 7.32 -0.39
CA VAL A 192 -12.77 6.30 -1.44
C VAL A 192 -13.22 6.90 -2.76
N VAL A 193 -12.29 7.07 -3.69
CA VAL A 193 -12.53 7.55 -5.06
C VAL A 193 -12.54 6.34 -5.99
N THR A 194 -13.72 5.95 -6.44
CA THR A 194 -13.92 4.77 -7.29
C THR A 194 -13.78 5.07 -8.78
N THR A 195 -13.70 6.35 -9.14
CA THR A 195 -13.51 6.84 -10.52
C THR A 195 -12.47 7.95 -10.52
N PRO A 196 -11.17 7.61 -10.39
CA PRO A 196 -10.10 8.61 -10.42
C PRO A 196 -10.05 9.34 -11.75
N GLY A 197 -9.90 10.69 -11.70
CA GLY A 197 -9.85 11.55 -12.87
C GLY A 197 -8.57 11.45 -13.68
N ALA A 198 -8.42 12.33 -14.69
CA ALA A 198 -7.33 12.29 -15.65
C ALA A 198 -5.95 12.63 -15.07
N GLU A 199 -5.89 13.27 -13.90
CA GLU A 199 -4.64 13.56 -13.17
C GLU A 199 -3.94 12.30 -12.65
N TYR A 200 -4.68 11.20 -12.46
CA TYR A 200 -4.12 9.90 -12.07
C TYR A 200 -3.72 9.10 -13.31
N ASP A 201 -2.73 8.23 -13.14
CA ASP A 201 -2.30 7.30 -14.18
C ASP A 201 -3.50 6.46 -14.69
N ALA A 202 -3.48 6.10 -15.97
CA ALA A 202 -4.56 5.33 -16.58
C ALA A 202 -4.74 3.93 -15.98
N SER A 203 -3.71 3.37 -15.34
CA SER A 203 -3.78 2.08 -14.64
C SER A 203 -4.45 2.17 -13.26
N VAL A 204 -4.66 3.37 -12.72
CA VAL A 204 -5.24 3.59 -11.40
C VAL A 204 -6.76 3.46 -11.45
N ASN A 205 -7.29 2.33 -10.98
CA ASN A 205 -8.73 2.05 -11.00
C ASN A 205 -9.49 2.64 -9.79
N ALA A 206 -8.80 2.82 -8.66
CA ALA A 206 -9.36 3.44 -7.46
C ALA A 206 -8.29 4.16 -6.65
N VAL A 207 -8.70 5.17 -5.87
CA VAL A 207 -7.84 5.92 -4.97
C VAL A 207 -8.48 5.97 -3.59
N ILE A 208 -7.68 5.76 -2.54
CA ILE A 208 -8.07 6.00 -1.15
C ILE A 208 -7.25 7.17 -0.61
N ARG A 209 -7.91 8.21 -0.12
CA ARG A 209 -7.27 9.35 0.53
C ARG A 209 -7.58 9.32 2.02
N ILE A 210 -6.57 9.06 2.85
CA ILE A 210 -6.66 9.09 4.31
C ILE A 210 -6.25 10.49 4.77
N LYS A 211 -7.16 11.19 5.42
CA LYS A 211 -6.90 12.48 6.07
C LYS A 211 -6.74 12.26 7.55
N THR A 212 -5.62 12.71 8.12
CA THR A 212 -5.39 12.63 9.55
C THR A 212 -5.80 13.94 10.24
N LEU A 213 -5.90 13.90 11.56
CA LEU A 213 -6.01 15.10 12.39
C LEU A 213 -4.78 15.98 12.14
N LYS A 214 -4.97 17.29 12.08
CA LYS A 214 -3.84 18.20 11.84
C LYS A 214 -2.91 18.17 13.05
N PRO A 215 -1.62 17.87 12.88
CA PRO A 215 -0.66 17.99 13.96
C PRO A 215 -0.44 19.45 14.29
N VAL A 216 -0.40 19.79 15.57
CA VAL A 216 -0.13 21.16 16.03
C VAL A 216 1.19 21.18 16.78
N GLY A 217 1.95 22.24 16.57
CA GLY A 217 3.17 22.55 17.30
C GLY A 217 4.47 22.19 16.58
N GLU A 218 5.54 22.67 17.18
CA GLU A 218 6.92 22.39 16.83
C GLU A 218 7.55 21.50 17.90
N GLY A 219 8.57 20.73 17.55
CA GLY A 219 9.31 19.88 18.47
C GLY A 219 9.47 18.46 17.97
N PHE A 220 9.90 17.59 18.87
CA PHE A 220 10.13 16.17 18.63
C PHE A 220 8.87 15.33 18.91
N SER A 221 8.61 14.37 18.06
CA SER A 221 7.62 13.34 18.30
C SER A 221 8.13 11.96 17.89
N MET A 222 7.67 10.95 18.56
CA MET A 222 8.02 9.56 18.29
C MET A 222 6.84 8.64 18.57
N ASP A 223 6.66 7.61 17.78
CA ASP A 223 5.78 6.49 18.12
C ASP A 223 6.46 5.16 17.82
N SER A 224 6.27 4.22 18.72
CA SER A 224 6.70 2.82 18.61
C SER A 224 5.47 1.93 18.57
N ARG A 225 5.48 0.94 17.69
CA ARG A 225 4.42 -0.04 17.57
C ARG A 225 5.01 -1.43 17.47
N THR A 226 4.77 -2.21 18.51
CA THR A 226 5.18 -3.61 18.61
C THR A 226 3.97 -4.51 18.42
N GLN A 227 4.03 -5.42 17.47
CA GLN A 227 3.03 -6.47 17.27
C GLN A 227 3.70 -7.83 17.41
N MET A 228 3.16 -8.67 18.29
CA MET A 228 3.51 -10.08 18.38
C MET A 228 2.28 -10.92 18.12
N GLY A 229 2.43 -12.02 17.43
CA GLY A 229 1.31 -12.89 17.13
C GLY A 229 1.73 -14.33 16.89
N LEU A 230 0.74 -15.20 17.00
CA LEU A 230 0.84 -16.63 16.84
C LEU A 230 -0.16 -17.10 15.78
N THR A 231 0.36 -17.79 14.77
CA THR A 231 -0.40 -18.65 13.87
C THR A 231 -0.05 -20.09 14.22
N HIS A 232 0.45 -20.88 13.28
CA HIS A 232 1.23 -22.08 13.56
C HIS A 232 2.65 -21.71 14.09
N TYR A 233 3.14 -20.53 13.71
CA TYR A 233 4.44 -19.98 14.12
C TYR A 233 4.29 -18.62 14.78
N LEU A 234 5.23 -18.31 15.67
CA LEU A 234 5.39 -16.96 16.20
C LEU A 234 5.88 -16.02 15.09
N TYR A 235 5.22 -14.88 14.95
CA TYR A 235 5.63 -13.77 14.10
C TYR A 235 5.71 -12.48 14.92
N GLY A 236 6.48 -11.52 14.46
CA GLY A 236 6.65 -10.26 15.16
C GLY A 236 6.97 -9.13 14.21
N LYS A 237 6.47 -7.95 14.55
CA LYS A 237 6.68 -6.72 13.82
C LYS A 237 6.96 -5.59 14.81
N GLU A 238 8.02 -4.83 14.54
CA GLU A 238 8.40 -3.63 15.28
C GLU A 238 8.53 -2.46 14.32
N GLU A 239 7.99 -1.31 14.68
CA GLU A 239 8.04 -0.10 13.91
C GLU A 239 8.27 1.10 14.81
N LEU A 240 9.28 1.89 14.48
CA LEU A 240 9.64 3.13 15.16
C LEU A 240 9.55 4.28 14.17
N ASN A 241 8.71 5.25 14.46
CA ASN A 241 8.60 6.50 13.68
C ASN A 241 9.09 7.66 14.51
N PHE A 242 9.75 8.61 13.90
CA PHE A 242 10.15 9.87 14.51
C PHE A 242 9.88 11.05 13.58
N ASN A 243 9.64 12.19 14.17
CA ASN A 243 9.45 13.45 13.46
C ASN A 243 9.99 14.59 14.31
N TYR A 244 10.75 15.48 13.69
CA TYR A 244 11.24 16.71 14.30
C TYR A 244 10.87 17.90 13.44
N ARG A 245 10.20 18.89 14.03
CA ARG A 245 9.72 20.08 13.34
C ARG A 245 10.19 21.36 14.00
N LEU A 246 10.73 22.27 13.19
CA LEU A 246 11.20 23.58 13.62
C LEU A 246 11.15 24.58 12.48
N HIS A 247 10.49 25.74 12.65
CA HIS A 247 10.50 26.86 11.70
C HIS A 247 10.30 26.47 10.22
N GLY A 248 9.28 25.67 9.93
CA GLY A 248 9.00 25.21 8.57
C GLY A 248 9.80 23.98 8.13
N LEU A 249 10.90 23.64 8.81
CA LEU A 249 11.63 22.40 8.61
C LEU A 249 10.89 21.23 9.30
N ASP A 250 10.77 20.11 8.59
CA ASP A 250 10.14 18.88 9.08
C ASP A 250 11.01 17.69 8.65
N ILE A 251 11.76 17.12 9.59
CA ILE A 251 12.60 15.93 9.39
C ILE A 251 11.84 14.76 9.99
N PHE A 252 11.64 13.72 9.20
CA PHE A 252 10.90 12.54 9.64
C PHE A 252 11.57 11.25 9.17
N GLY A 253 11.39 10.21 9.93
CA GLY A 253 11.90 8.92 9.56
C GLY A 253 11.13 7.76 10.17
N MET A 254 11.45 6.57 9.68
CA MET A 254 10.88 5.32 10.14
C MET A 254 11.89 4.20 9.98
N VAL A 255 11.95 3.32 10.96
CA VAL A 255 12.63 2.02 10.88
C VAL A 255 11.62 0.94 11.23
N GLY A 256 11.53 -0.09 10.42
CA GLY A 256 10.63 -1.22 10.63
C GLY A 256 11.33 -2.56 10.43
N TYR A 257 11.00 -3.51 11.27
CA TYR A 257 11.42 -4.89 11.14
C TYR A 257 10.22 -5.81 11.24
N ASP A 258 10.01 -6.67 10.23
CA ASP A 258 8.93 -7.66 10.18
C ASP A 258 9.52 -9.06 9.99
N ARG A 259 9.25 -9.94 10.94
CA ARG A 259 9.61 -11.36 10.87
C ARG A 259 8.35 -12.18 10.73
N ASN A 260 8.19 -12.78 9.57
CA ASN A 260 7.04 -13.62 9.24
C ASN A 260 7.45 -15.06 8.94
N LYS A 261 6.64 -16.00 9.40
CA LYS A 261 6.70 -17.41 9.03
C LYS A 261 5.29 -17.92 8.77
N PHE A 262 5.09 -18.65 7.71
CA PHE A 262 3.81 -19.27 7.43
C PHE A 262 3.97 -20.66 6.83
N ARG A 263 2.92 -21.45 7.02
CA ARG A 263 2.73 -22.75 6.39
C ARG A 263 1.51 -22.70 5.49
N GLN A 264 1.62 -23.37 4.35
CA GLN A 264 0.51 -23.57 3.43
C GLN A 264 0.54 -25.03 2.95
N GLN A 265 -0.63 -25.64 2.83
CA GLN A 265 -0.79 -26.90 2.13
C GLN A 265 -1.74 -26.70 0.97
N ASN A 266 -1.36 -27.19 -0.19
CA ASN A 266 -2.15 -27.20 -1.42
C ASN A 266 -2.40 -28.63 -1.82
N ILE A 267 -3.68 -29.01 -1.92
CA ILE A 267 -4.08 -30.29 -2.49
C ILE A 267 -4.73 -30.01 -3.84
N SER A 268 -4.12 -30.47 -4.92
CA SER A 268 -4.66 -30.31 -6.28
C SER A 268 -4.97 -31.63 -6.95
N GLN A 269 -6.01 -31.62 -7.77
CA GLN A 269 -6.43 -32.71 -8.64
C GLN A 269 -6.59 -32.11 -10.04
N GLN A 270 -5.89 -32.68 -11.03
CA GLN A 270 -5.93 -32.20 -12.40
C GLN A 270 -6.27 -33.34 -13.34
N TYR A 271 -7.28 -33.10 -14.18
CA TYR A 271 -7.56 -33.94 -15.34
C TYR A 271 -7.02 -33.24 -16.59
N THR A 272 -6.36 -34.00 -17.47
CA THR A 272 -5.94 -33.56 -18.80
C THR A 272 -6.54 -34.54 -19.82
N TYR A 273 -7.43 -34.01 -20.66
CA TYR A 273 -8.12 -34.78 -21.71
C TYR A 273 -7.30 -34.69 -22.99
N ALA A 274 -6.29 -35.57 -23.12
CA ALA A 274 -5.48 -35.67 -24.32
C ALA A 274 -6.22 -36.47 -25.41
N PRO A 275 -5.88 -36.33 -26.71
CA PRO A 275 -6.57 -37.00 -27.79
C PRO A 275 -6.57 -38.55 -27.67
N SER A 276 -5.52 -39.14 -27.09
CA SER A 276 -5.31 -40.60 -26.98
C SER A 276 -5.56 -41.18 -25.60
N ASN A 277 -5.53 -40.35 -24.53
CA ASN A 277 -5.57 -40.83 -23.15
C ASN A 277 -6.09 -39.78 -22.18
N LEU A 278 -6.58 -40.23 -21.03
CA LEU A 278 -6.95 -39.42 -19.90
C LEU A 278 -5.84 -39.41 -18.85
N LEU A 279 -5.25 -38.28 -18.58
CA LEU A 279 -4.26 -38.10 -17.53
C LEU A 279 -4.95 -37.57 -16.27
N TYR A 280 -4.71 -38.21 -15.13
CA TYR A 280 -5.17 -37.78 -13.83
C TYR A 280 -3.98 -37.58 -12.91
N GLN A 281 -3.79 -36.37 -12.44
CA GLN A 281 -2.68 -35.98 -11.58
C GLN A 281 -3.21 -35.51 -10.23
N THR A 282 -2.70 -36.08 -9.16
CA THR A 282 -2.93 -35.57 -7.80
C THR A 282 -1.63 -35.01 -7.24
N THR A 283 -1.70 -33.90 -6.53
CA THR A 283 -0.53 -33.31 -5.87
C THR A 283 -0.90 -32.84 -4.47
N ASP A 284 -0.15 -33.28 -3.45
CA ASP A 284 -0.14 -32.68 -2.10
C ASP A 284 1.18 -31.94 -1.91
N ALA A 285 1.11 -30.63 -1.81
CA ALA A 285 2.26 -29.75 -1.67
C ALA A 285 2.21 -28.97 -0.34
N LYS A 286 3.27 -29.09 0.45
CA LYS A 286 3.44 -28.37 1.73
C LYS A 286 4.54 -27.33 1.58
N ARG A 287 4.16 -26.07 1.71
CA ARG A 287 5.04 -24.91 1.61
C ARG A 287 5.30 -24.32 2.99
N TYR A 288 6.55 -24.08 3.30
CA TYR A 288 7.03 -23.40 4.49
C TYR A 288 7.83 -22.17 4.05
N ALA A 289 7.39 -20.99 4.43
CA ALA A 289 8.10 -19.76 4.08
C ALA A 289 8.49 -18.98 5.34
N LYS A 290 9.68 -18.39 5.29
CA LYS A 290 10.21 -17.48 6.28
C LYS A 290 10.71 -16.22 5.55
N SER A 291 10.31 -15.06 6.03
CA SER A 291 10.82 -13.78 5.57
C SER A 291 11.17 -12.86 6.74
N ASN A 292 12.19 -12.03 6.55
CA ASN A 292 12.56 -10.99 7.48
C ASN A 292 12.70 -9.69 6.68
N MET A 293 11.76 -8.76 6.84
CA MET A 293 11.78 -7.50 6.10
C MET A 293 12.34 -6.38 6.97
N LEU A 294 13.35 -5.71 6.49
CA LEU A 294 13.86 -4.46 7.05
C LEU A 294 13.40 -3.31 6.17
N THR A 295 12.79 -2.30 6.76
CA THR A 295 12.38 -1.08 6.07
C THR A 295 13.00 0.14 6.75
N GLY A 296 13.42 1.12 5.96
CA GLY A 296 13.94 2.38 6.44
C GLY A 296 13.39 3.52 5.59
N LYS A 297 13.05 4.63 6.24
CA LYS A 297 12.58 5.84 5.59
C LYS A 297 13.20 7.04 6.25
N LEU A 298 13.69 7.99 5.45
CA LEU A 298 14.17 9.27 5.94
C LEU A 298 13.71 10.36 4.96
N GLY A 299 13.07 11.39 5.48
CA GLY A 299 12.59 12.49 4.67
C GLY A 299 12.82 13.83 5.31
N LEU A 300 12.92 14.83 4.45
CA LEU A 300 13.04 16.23 4.80
C LEU A 300 11.98 17.00 4.00
N ASN A 301 11.25 17.87 4.68
CA ASN A 301 10.30 18.78 4.10
C ASN A 301 10.58 20.18 4.61
N TYR A 302 10.54 21.18 3.72
CA TYR A 302 10.71 22.57 4.07
C TYR A 302 9.57 23.40 3.51
N VAL A 303 8.89 24.12 4.38
CA VAL A 303 7.80 25.03 4.06
C VAL A 303 8.36 26.45 4.13
N PHE A 304 8.63 27.07 2.96
CA PHE A 304 9.14 28.43 2.88
C PHE A 304 8.13 29.44 3.42
N ASN A 305 6.86 29.25 3.05
CA ASN A 305 5.71 30.01 3.48
C ASN A 305 4.42 29.21 3.23
N GLU A 306 3.25 29.77 3.48
CA GLU A 306 1.96 29.10 3.29
C GLU A 306 1.73 28.57 1.85
N ASN A 307 2.40 29.17 0.88
CA ASN A 307 2.21 28.89 -0.55
C ASN A 307 3.27 27.96 -1.14
N HIS A 308 4.45 27.82 -0.54
CA HIS A 308 5.58 27.12 -1.15
C HIS A 308 6.19 26.10 -0.21
N SER A 309 6.35 24.87 -0.70
CA SER A 309 7.02 23.78 0.01
C SER A 309 7.81 22.88 -0.94
N VAL A 310 8.93 22.36 -0.45
CA VAL A 310 9.75 21.35 -1.12
C VAL A 310 10.00 20.19 -0.16
N GLY A 311 10.31 19.05 -0.69
CA GLY A 311 10.74 17.93 0.14
C GLY A 311 11.46 16.86 -0.66
N ILE A 312 12.26 16.08 0.07
CA ILE A 312 12.94 14.90 -0.42
C ILE A 312 12.69 13.75 0.54
N LEU A 313 12.56 12.56 0.02
CA LEU A 313 12.31 11.33 0.75
C LEU A 313 13.18 10.22 0.18
N TYR A 314 13.90 9.53 1.04
CA TYR A 314 14.53 8.25 0.74
C TYR A 314 13.78 7.12 1.44
N ASP A 315 13.45 6.06 0.69
CA ASP A 315 12.76 4.87 1.16
C ASP A 315 13.58 3.64 0.77
N PHE A 316 13.87 2.79 1.73
CA PHE A 316 14.66 1.58 1.59
C PHE A 316 13.88 0.37 2.10
N SER A 317 13.96 -0.74 1.36
CA SER A 317 13.50 -2.04 1.87
C SER A 317 14.44 -3.17 1.46
N TYR A 318 14.66 -4.09 2.40
CA TYR A 318 15.41 -5.32 2.18
C TYR A 318 14.58 -6.50 2.68
N LEU A 319 14.30 -7.44 1.78
CA LEU A 319 13.43 -8.61 2.04
C LEU A 319 14.19 -9.90 1.69
N PRO A 320 14.99 -10.47 2.61
CA PRO A 320 15.45 -11.84 2.48
C PRO A 320 14.30 -12.82 2.79
N SER A 321 14.16 -13.81 1.95
CA SER A 321 13.18 -14.88 2.14
C SER A 321 13.76 -16.26 1.86
N LYS A 322 13.20 -17.25 2.52
CA LYS A 322 13.51 -18.66 2.30
C LYS A 322 12.22 -19.46 2.27
N THR A 323 11.98 -20.16 1.17
CA THR A 323 10.83 -21.04 0.98
C THR A 323 11.31 -22.47 0.81
N ARG A 324 10.63 -23.40 1.49
CA ARG A 324 10.75 -24.83 1.24
C ARG A 324 9.40 -25.34 0.80
N ASN A 325 9.40 -26.12 -0.28
CA ASN A 325 8.20 -26.75 -0.81
C ASN A 325 8.45 -28.24 -0.98
N ASN A 326 7.68 -29.06 -0.27
CA ASN A 326 7.73 -30.50 -0.36
C ASN A 326 6.41 -30.96 -0.97
N SER A 327 6.46 -31.67 -2.10
CA SER A 327 5.26 -32.15 -2.77
C SER A 327 5.39 -33.63 -3.13
N PHE A 328 4.24 -34.30 -3.08
CA PHE A 328 4.05 -35.63 -3.60
C PHE A 328 3.02 -35.56 -4.73
N THR A 329 3.39 -36.09 -5.91
CA THR A 329 2.53 -36.09 -7.09
C THR A 329 2.40 -37.51 -7.61
N ALA A 330 1.17 -37.98 -7.83
CA ALA A 330 0.87 -39.23 -8.51
C ALA A 330 0.23 -38.91 -9.88
N LEU A 331 0.71 -39.58 -10.92
CA LEU A 331 0.18 -39.51 -12.28
C LEU A 331 -0.40 -40.85 -12.68
N GLU A 332 -1.68 -40.85 -13.03
CA GLU A 332 -2.38 -41.99 -13.64
C GLU A 332 -2.64 -41.68 -15.12
N VAL A 333 -2.46 -42.69 -15.96
CA VAL A 333 -2.83 -42.69 -17.38
C VAL A 333 -3.92 -43.74 -17.57
N ASP A 334 -5.11 -43.32 -18.03
CA ASP A 334 -6.29 -44.20 -18.20
C ASP A 334 -6.64 -45.01 -16.93
N LYS A 335 -6.49 -44.34 -15.74
CA LYS A 335 -6.73 -44.91 -14.41
C LYS A 335 -5.68 -45.92 -13.94
N ILE A 336 -4.57 -46.07 -14.64
CA ILE A 336 -3.43 -46.92 -14.24
C ILE A 336 -2.32 -46.00 -13.71
N LEU A 337 -1.82 -46.28 -12.51
CA LEU A 337 -0.70 -45.53 -11.94
C LEU A 337 0.52 -45.67 -12.84
N ASN A 338 0.98 -44.56 -13.36
CA ASN A 338 2.12 -44.47 -14.28
C ASN A 338 3.40 -44.07 -13.55
N ASN A 339 3.31 -43.08 -12.67
CA ASN A 339 4.48 -42.56 -11.96
C ASN A 339 4.09 -41.86 -10.66
N GLU A 340 4.98 -41.95 -9.67
CA GLU A 340 4.92 -41.15 -8.45
C GLU A 340 6.16 -40.29 -8.35
N LEU A 341 6.00 -39.07 -7.93
CA LEU A 341 7.03 -38.05 -7.85
C LEU A 341 7.07 -37.41 -6.46
N SER A 342 8.20 -37.54 -5.78
CA SER A 342 8.50 -36.78 -4.57
C SER A 342 9.45 -35.63 -4.93
N THR A 343 9.00 -34.41 -4.71
CA THR A 343 9.77 -33.20 -5.03
C THR A 343 10.07 -32.40 -3.75
N GLU A 344 11.35 -32.12 -3.52
CA GLU A 344 11.82 -31.19 -2.50
C GLU A 344 12.42 -29.98 -3.19
N SER A 345 11.90 -28.79 -2.87
CA SER A 345 12.40 -27.53 -3.41
C SER A 345 12.77 -26.57 -2.28
N GLU A 346 13.94 -25.97 -2.38
CA GLU A 346 14.39 -24.87 -1.54
C GLU A 346 14.69 -23.66 -2.41
N GLU A 347 14.06 -22.53 -2.07
CA GLU A 347 14.25 -21.23 -2.73
C GLU A 347 14.74 -20.21 -1.72
N LYS A 348 15.79 -19.46 -2.06
CA LYS A 348 16.30 -18.32 -1.32
C LYS A 348 16.24 -17.11 -2.22
N SER A 349 15.64 -16.04 -1.73
CA SER A 349 15.54 -14.79 -2.48
C SER A 349 15.91 -13.60 -1.61
N HIS A 350 16.57 -12.60 -2.20
CA HIS A 350 16.87 -11.31 -1.60
C HIS A 350 16.36 -10.22 -2.52
N ASN A 351 15.50 -9.37 -2.02
CA ASN A 351 15.01 -8.20 -2.75
C ASN A 351 15.46 -6.92 -2.03
N ARG A 352 16.16 -6.04 -2.76
CA ARG A 352 16.67 -4.75 -2.27
C ARG A 352 16.07 -3.65 -3.11
N ARG A 353 15.38 -2.72 -2.47
CA ARG A 353 14.73 -1.60 -3.14
C ARG A 353 15.16 -0.29 -2.51
N HIS A 354 15.56 0.66 -3.35
CA HIS A 354 15.90 2.03 -3.01
C HIS A 354 15.03 2.97 -3.83
N LEU A 355 14.36 3.91 -3.19
CA LEU A 355 13.56 4.92 -3.84
C LEU A 355 13.93 6.29 -3.30
N VAL A 356 14.26 7.21 -4.18
CA VAL A 356 14.41 8.64 -3.89
C VAL A 356 13.25 9.37 -4.53
N SER A 357 12.52 10.15 -3.75
CA SER A 357 11.39 10.96 -4.21
C SER A 357 11.61 12.42 -3.85
N GLY A 358 11.41 13.33 -4.80
CA GLY A 358 11.44 14.77 -4.59
C GLY A 358 10.14 15.42 -5.01
N TYR A 359 9.75 16.48 -4.35
CA TYR A 359 8.60 17.28 -4.76
C TYR A 359 8.80 18.77 -4.55
N TYR A 360 8.11 19.57 -5.35
CA TYR A 360 7.79 20.97 -5.12
C TYR A 360 6.27 21.17 -5.21
N SER A 361 5.69 21.94 -4.29
CA SER A 361 4.29 22.34 -4.34
C SER A 361 4.21 23.83 -4.02
N GLY A 362 3.61 24.60 -4.92
CA GLY A 362 3.57 26.05 -4.79
C GLY A 362 2.32 26.70 -5.40
N LYS A 363 2.04 27.95 -4.96
CA LYS A 363 1.03 28.85 -5.55
C LYS A 363 1.70 30.11 -6.06
N MET A 364 1.52 30.42 -7.34
CA MET A 364 1.99 31.62 -8.02
C MET A 364 0.78 32.41 -8.51
N GLY A 365 0.34 33.39 -7.73
CA GLY A 365 -0.92 34.08 -7.98
C GLY A 365 -2.11 33.12 -7.92
N LYS A 366 -2.85 32.96 -9.03
CA LYS A 366 -3.97 32.02 -9.14
C LYS A 366 -3.55 30.60 -9.53
N TRP A 367 -2.29 30.41 -9.95
CA TRP A 367 -1.77 29.11 -10.37
C TRP A 367 -1.31 28.26 -9.17
N GLY A 368 -1.79 27.03 -9.10
CA GLY A 368 -1.19 26.00 -8.28
C GLY A 368 -0.26 25.14 -9.13
N ILE A 369 0.96 24.88 -8.66
CA ILE A 369 1.97 24.09 -9.36
C ILE A 369 2.45 22.97 -8.43
N ALA A 370 2.48 21.74 -8.93
CA ALA A 370 3.06 20.59 -8.25
C ALA A 370 4.01 19.86 -9.19
N LEU A 371 5.25 19.63 -8.73
CA LEU A 371 6.26 18.85 -9.43
C LEU A 371 6.63 17.66 -8.55
N ASN A 372 6.75 16.47 -9.13
CA ASN A 372 7.18 15.26 -8.46
C ASN A 372 8.24 14.56 -9.32
N MET A 373 9.28 14.03 -8.70
CA MET A 373 10.35 13.28 -9.33
C MET A 373 10.67 12.06 -8.50
N ASP A 374 10.79 10.91 -9.14
CA ASP A 374 11.12 9.64 -8.48
C ASP A 374 12.26 8.94 -9.22
N ALA A 375 13.20 8.37 -8.46
CA ALA A 375 14.23 7.48 -8.95
C ALA A 375 14.23 6.21 -8.10
N LEU A 376 14.09 5.05 -8.74
CA LEU A 376 13.99 3.75 -8.07
C LEU A 376 15.02 2.77 -8.64
N TRP A 377 15.70 2.08 -7.72
CA TRP A 377 16.54 0.92 -8.00
C TRP A 377 16.00 -0.26 -7.23
N ASN A 378 15.72 -1.35 -7.92
CA ASN A 378 15.21 -2.56 -7.32
C ASN A 378 15.94 -3.78 -7.88
N ASN A 379 16.67 -4.48 -7.02
CA ASN A 379 17.46 -5.64 -7.37
C ASN A 379 16.94 -6.86 -6.59
N ALA A 380 16.65 -7.93 -7.31
CA ALA A 380 16.23 -9.20 -6.72
C ALA A 380 17.11 -10.33 -7.25
N ASP A 381 17.66 -11.12 -6.36
CA ASP A 381 18.36 -12.36 -6.65
C ASP A 381 17.59 -13.54 -6.05
N THR A 382 17.42 -14.61 -6.82
CA THR A 382 16.69 -15.82 -6.40
C THR A 382 17.46 -17.05 -6.82
N HIS A 383 17.77 -17.90 -5.85
CA HIS A 383 18.38 -19.20 -6.07
C HIS A 383 17.38 -20.29 -5.69
N GLN A 384 17.12 -21.22 -6.59
CA GLN A 384 16.24 -22.36 -6.34
C GLN A 384 17.01 -23.67 -6.56
N HIS A 385 16.80 -24.61 -5.67
CA HIS A 385 17.29 -25.97 -5.77
C HIS A 385 16.10 -26.92 -5.66
N VAL A 386 15.94 -27.81 -6.65
CA VAL A 386 14.87 -28.79 -6.75
C VAL A 386 15.47 -30.18 -6.86
N ALA A 387 15.07 -31.10 -5.98
CA ALA A 387 15.40 -32.53 -6.05
C ALA A 387 14.11 -33.30 -6.26
N GLU A 388 14.05 -34.09 -7.32
CA GLU A 388 12.93 -34.95 -7.66
C GLU A 388 13.33 -36.44 -7.64
N LYS A 389 12.53 -37.27 -6.97
CA LYS A 389 12.61 -38.70 -6.98
C LYS A 389 11.36 -39.26 -7.63
N ALA A 390 11.53 -40.07 -8.66
CA ALA A 390 10.44 -40.66 -9.43
C ALA A 390 10.48 -42.18 -9.30
N THR A 391 9.34 -42.87 -9.33
CA THR A 391 9.25 -44.32 -9.23
C THR A 391 9.58 -45.00 -10.55
N SER A 392 9.17 -44.45 -11.67
CA SER A 392 9.27 -45.04 -13.00
C SER A 392 10.16 -44.26 -13.96
N LEU A 393 10.79 -43.19 -13.53
CA LEU A 393 11.63 -42.29 -14.33
C LEU A 393 12.91 -41.93 -13.57
N GLU A 394 13.91 -41.42 -14.26
CA GLU A 394 15.15 -40.96 -13.65
C GLU A 394 14.91 -39.81 -12.65
N ASN A 395 15.65 -39.82 -11.56
CA ASN A 395 15.67 -38.73 -10.61
C ASN A 395 16.29 -37.49 -11.26
N ARG A 396 15.83 -36.32 -10.82
CA ARG A 396 16.34 -35.01 -11.31
C ARG A 396 16.80 -34.12 -10.17
N THR A 397 17.87 -33.43 -10.42
CA THR A 397 18.31 -32.32 -9.53
C THR A 397 18.53 -31.08 -10.41
N ILE A 398 17.90 -30.00 -10.05
CA ILE A 398 17.88 -28.76 -10.82
C ILE A 398 18.25 -27.64 -9.88
N SER A 399 19.21 -26.82 -10.29
CA SER A 399 19.56 -25.59 -9.61
C SER A 399 19.38 -24.44 -10.57
N THR A 400 18.64 -23.42 -10.17
CA THR A 400 18.42 -22.24 -10.99
C THR A 400 18.79 -20.97 -10.23
N GLN A 401 19.26 -20.00 -10.96
CA GLN A 401 19.50 -18.65 -10.48
C GLN A 401 18.73 -17.65 -11.34
N ASN A 402 18.12 -16.65 -10.72
CA ASN A 402 17.43 -15.58 -11.41
C ASN A 402 17.79 -14.24 -10.80
N ASP A 403 18.41 -13.35 -11.60
CA ASP A 403 18.88 -12.04 -11.22
C ASP A 403 18.10 -10.95 -11.97
N ILE A 404 17.38 -10.13 -11.23
CA ILE A 404 16.55 -9.06 -11.77
C ILE A 404 17.07 -7.71 -11.30
N ASN A 405 17.33 -6.80 -12.25
CA ASN A 405 17.73 -5.43 -11.96
C ASN A 405 16.78 -4.44 -12.63
N ASN A 406 16.22 -3.54 -11.86
CA ASN A 406 15.32 -2.49 -12.34
C ASN A 406 15.86 -1.11 -11.98
N LYS A 407 15.86 -0.19 -12.96
CA LYS A 407 16.18 1.24 -12.79
C LYS A 407 15.04 2.04 -13.40
N LEU A 408 14.33 2.81 -12.59
CA LEU A 408 13.21 3.64 -13.02
C LEU A 408 13.48 5.10 -12.66
N TYR A 409 13.22 5.99 -13.61
CA TYR A 409 13.18 7.44 -13.42
C TYR A 409 11.83 7.95 -13.87
N ALA A 410 11.22 8.84 -13.11
CA ALA A 410 9.91 9.40 -13.45
C ALA A 410 9.80 10.84 -12.98
N ALA A 411 9.05 11.66 -13.73
CA ALA A 411 8.73 13.03 -13.42
C ALA A 411 7.28 13.33 -13.78
N LYS A 412 6.61 14.13 -12.94
CA LYS A 412 5.23 14.56 -13.13
C LYS A 412 5.09 16.02 -12.76
N ALA A 413 4.49 16.81 -13.65
CA ALA A 413 4.16 18.20 -13.45
C ALA A 413 2.64 18.38 -13.57
N VAL A 414 2.05 19.09 -12.61
CA VAL A 414 0.62 19.42 -12.58
C VAL A 414 0.46 20.91 -12.35
N ALA A 415 -0.33 21.57 -13.18
CA ALA A 415 -0.75 22.94 -12.99
C ALA A 415 -2.27 23.01 -12.80
N THR A 416 -2.72 23.83 -11.88
CA THR A 416 -4.13 24.05 -11.59
C THR A 416 -4.45 25.54 -11.65
N TYR A 417 -5.61 25.88 -12.19
CA TYR A 417 -6.09 27.25 -12.29
C TYR A 417 -7.58 27.33 -11.96
N PRO A 418 -8.02 28.25 -11.10
CA PRO A 418 -9.45 28.42 -10.80
C PRO A 418 -10.16 29.00 -12.03
N VAL A 419 -11.24 28.34 -12.48
CA VAL A 419 -12.06 28.79 -13.62
C VAL A 419 -13.51 28.77 -13.18
N TRP A 420 -14.20 29.91 -13.31
CA TRP A 420 -15.59 30.11 -12.87
C TRP A 420 -15.80 29.67 -11.40
N LYS A 421 -16.70 28.70 -11.15
CA LYS A 421 -16.97 28.12 -9.82
C LYS A 421 -16.27 26.76 -9.61
N GLY A 422 -15.14 26.56 -10.28
CA GLY A 422 -14.42 25.29 -10.26
C GLY A 422 -12.93 25.47 -10.53
N GLN A 423 -12.33 24.45 -11.12
CA GLN A 423 -10.89 24.36 -11.34
C GLN A 423 -10.60 23.64 -12.66
N LEU A 424 -9.62 24.13 -13.39
CA LEU A 424 -8.94 23.42 -14.47
C LEU A 424 -7.62 22.88 -13.93
N ALA A 425 -7.36 21.61 -14.15
CA ALA A 425 -6.08 20.95 -13.89
C ALA A 425 -5.53 20.40 -15.22
N PHE A 426 -4.25 20.56 -15.48
CA PHE A 426 -3.56 19.93 -16.61
C PHE A 426 -2.12 19.63 -16.23
N GLY A 427 -1.52 18.69 -16.95
CA GLY A 427 -0.17 18.30 -16.61
C GLY A 427 0.40 17.29 -17.59
N ALA A 428 1.66 16.94 -17.33
CA ALA A 428 2.40 15.95 -18.05
C ALA A 428 3.13 15.01 -17.08
N GLU A 429 3.35 13.80 -17.53
CA GLU A 429 4.09 12.77 -16.80
C GLU A 429 5.00 12.03 -17.77
N TRP A 430 6.21 11.72 -17.32
CA TRP A 430 7.20 10.95 -18.04
C TRP A 430 7.82 9.91 -17.13
N SER A 431 8.07 8.71 -17.67
CA SER A 431 8.84 7.69 -16.98
C SER A 431 9.71 6.89 -17.96
N PHE A 432 10.85 6.42 -17.45
CA PHE A 432 11.78 5.57 -18.16
C PHE A 432 12.21 4.42 -17.27
N LEU A 433 12.01 3.19 -17.75
CA LEU A 433 12.44 1.95 -17.11
C LEU A 433 13.54 1.28 -17.91
N HIS A 434 14.55 0.81 -17.21
CA HIS A 434 15.53 -0.16 -17.68
C HIS A 434 15.48 -1.38 -16.75
N ARG A 435 15.07 -2.52 -17.29
CA ARG A 435 15.03 -3.81 -16.59
C ARG A 435 15.94 -4.82 -17.29
N THR A 436 16.72 -5.56 -16.53
CA THR A 436 17.39 -6.80 -16.97
C THR A 436 16.89 -7.97 -16.13
N ASP A 437 16.80 -9.14 -16.74
CA ASP A 437 16.33 -10.39 -16.15
C ASP A 437 17.25 -11.49 -16.71
N GLU A 438 18.09 -12.06 -15.85
CA GLU A 438 19.10 -13.08 -16.17
C GLU A 438 18.72 -14.35 -15.43
N TYR A 439 18.43 -15.41 -16.19
CA TYR A 439 18.05 -16.72 -15.67
C TYR A 439 19.01 -17.79 -16.16
N GLU A 440 19.61 -18.49 -15.22
CA GLU A 440 20.52 -19.60 -15.46
C GLU A 440 19.93 -20.88 -14.86
N SER A 441 19.94 -21.97 -15.61
CA SER A 441 19.28 -23.22 -15.21
C SER A 441 20.25 -24.32 -14.96
N GLY A 442 21.45 -24.40 -15.28
CA GLY A 442 22.40 -25.49 -15.04
C GLY A 442 21.93 -26.89 -15.54
N VAL A 443 20.90 -26.94 -16.40
CA VAL A 443 20.39 -28.18 -17.04
C VAL A 443 20.08 -27.94 -18.52
N GLU A 444 20.42 -28.89 -19.40
CA GLU A 444 20.31 -28.76 -20.86
C GLU A 444 18.87 -28.57 -21.39
N TYR A 445 17.86 -29.06 -20.68
CA TYR A 445 16.46 -29.00 -21.12
C TYR A 445 15.71 -27.74 -20.70
N ILE A 446 16.39 -26.81 -20.02
CA ILE A 446 15.89 -25.46 -19.71
C ILE A 446 16.99 -24.48 -20.13
N ASN A 447 16.72 -23.70 -21.16
CA ASN A 447 17.69 -22.75 -21.68
C ASN A 447 17.95 -21.62 -20.69
N ASP A 448 19.21 -21.23 -20.59
CA ASP A 448 19.59 -19.98 -20.00
C ASP A 448 18.99 -18.81 -20.78
N PHE A 449 18.64 -17.76 -20.09
CA PHE A 449 17.87 -16.69 -20.68
C PHE A 449 18.31 -15.32 -20.16
N HIS A 450 18.56 -14.41 -21.10
CA HIS A 450 18.89 -13.02 -20.77
C HIS A 450 17.94 -12.09 -21.51
N SER A 451 17.10 -11.38 -20.77
CA SER A 451 16.21 -10.36 -21.35
C SER A 451 16.50 -8.97 -20.83
N LYS A 452 16.17 -8.00 -21.67
CA LYS A 452 16.22 -6.59 -21.32
C LYS A 452 14.99 -5.87 -21.84
N ILE A 453 14.34 -5.09 -20.97
CA ILE A 453 13.22 -4.23 -21.34
C ILE A 453 13.63 -2.78 -21.10
N LYS A 454 13.44 -1.94 -22.13
CA LYS A 454 13.52 -0.49 -22.04
C LYS A 454 12.15 0.08 -22.37
N GLU A 455 11.49 0.66 -21.39
CA GLU A 455 10.16 1.24 -21.58
C GLU A 455 10.18 2.73 -21.26
N THR A 456 9.67 3.52 -22.19
CA THR A 456 9.43 4.96 -22.02
C THR A 456 7.94 5.21 -22.10
N ASN A 457 7.38 5.90 -21.12
CA ASN A 457 5.99 6.33 -21.09
C ASN A 457 5.93 7.86 -20.98
N GLY A 458 5.24 8.50 -21.92
CA GLY A 458 4.89 9.91 -21.90
C GLY A 458 3.39 10.09 -21.84
N ALA A 459 2.91 10.96 -20.95
CA ALA A 459 1.48 11.24 -20.81
C ALA A 459 1.20 12.73 -20.68
N GLY A 460 0.08 13.17 -21.26
CA GLY A 460 -0.49 14.49 -21.08
C GLY A 460 -1.96 14.40 -20.67
N PHE A 461 -2.42 15.28 -19.80
CA PHE A 461 -3.81 15.27 -19.34
C PHE A 461 -4.36 16.66 -19.07
N ALA A 462 -5.70 16.79 -19.18
CA ALA A 462 -6.47 17.92 -18.74
C ALA A 462 -7.78 17.46 -18.09
N GLU A 463 -8.19 18.16 -17.04
CA GLU A 463 -9.43 17.90 -16.31
C GLU A 463 -10.07 19.20 -15.85
N ILE A 464 -11.36 19.37 -16.11
CA ILE A 464 -12.16 20.47 -15.63
C ILE A 464 -13.15 19.96 -14.56
N ARG A 465 -13.26 20.66 -13.45
CA ARG A 465 -14.24 20.41 -12.36
C ARG A 465 -15.04 21.68 -12.15
N GLN A 466 -16.37 21.59 -12.17
CA GLN A 466 -17.27 22.73 -12.01
C GLN A 466 -18.40 22.43 -11.04
N THR A 467 -18.80 23.45 -10.29
CA THR A 467 -19.99 23.43 -9.43
C THR A 467 -21.05 24.35 -10.02
N LEU A 468 -22.14 23.77 -10.52
CA LEU A 468 -23.27 24.44 -11.15
C LEU A 468 -24.48 24.37 -10.21
N GLY A 469 -24.61 25.34 -9.31
CA GLY A 469 -25.62 25.31 -8.25
C GLY A 469 -25.39 24.13 -7.29
N LYS A 470 -26.29 23.14 -7.31
CA LYS A 470 -26.19 21.89 -6.51
C LYS A 470 -25.53 20.73 -7.27
N ILE A 471 -25.17 20.94 -8.52
CA ILE A 471 -24.62 19.92 -9.42
C ILE A 471 -23.11 20.09 -9.48
N ASN A 472 -22.37 19.00 -9.28
CA ASN A 472 -20.93 18.96 -9.52
C ASN A 472 -20.66 18.11 -10.78
N VAL A 473 -19.89 18.67 -11.71
CA VAL A 473 -19.50 18.03 -12.95
C VAL A 473 -17.99 17.99 -13.03
N SER A 474 -17.43 16.86 -13.45
CA SER A 474 -16.04 16.81 -13.89
C SER A 474 -15.94 16.09 -15.23
N ALA A 475 -15.00 16.54 -16.06
CA ALA A 475 -14.64 15.91 -17.31
C ALA A 475 -13.12 15.97 -17.48
N GLY A 476 -12.51 14.87 -17.83
CA GLY A 476 -11.07 14.75 -17.99
C GLY A 476 -10.70 13.87 -19.16
N LEU A 477 -9.55 14.16 -19.77
CA LEU A 477 -8.95 13.37 -20.81
C LEU A 477 -7.46 13.22 -20.53
N ARG A 478 -6.97 12.01 -20.58
CA ARG A 478 -5.55 11.66 -20.53
C ARG A 478 -5.15 10.94 -21.82
N TYR A 479 -4.03 11.32 -22.39
CA TYR A 479 -3.37 10.64 -23.50
C TYR A 479 -2.06 10.04 -23.01
N GLU A 480 -1.80 8.79 -23.37
CA GLU A 480 -0.54 8.11 -23.05
C GLU A 480 0.09 7.52 -24.31
N TYR A 481 1.40 7.72 -24.45
CA TYR A 481 2.25 7.17 -25.47
C TYR A 481 3.37 6.35 -24.81
N VAL A 482 3.42 5.04 -25.10
CA VAL A 482 4.36 4.09 -24.50
C VAL A 482 5.15 3.40 -25.59
N VAL A 483 6.47 3.42 -25.45
CA VAL A 483 7.40 2.65 -26.29
C VAL A 483 8.12 1.66 -25.39
N SER A 484 7.92 0.37 -25.63
CA SER A 484 8.55 -0.74 -24.90
C SER A 484 9.40 -1.57 -25.86
N ASN A 485 10.72 -1.50 -25.74
CA ASN A 485 11.67 -2.28 -26.52
C ASN A 485 12.10 -3.51 -25.72
N TYR A 486 11.91 -4.67 -26.30
CA TYR A 486 12.28 -5.96 -25.74
C TYR A 486 13.51 -6.52 -26.45
N PHE A 487 14.47 -7.01 -25.66
CA PHE A 487 15.69 -7.62 -26.16
C PHE A 487 15.84 -9.00 -25.54
N GLU A 488 16.29 -9.95 -26.31
CA GLU A 488 16.63 -11.31 -25.89
C GLU A 488 18.04 -11.64 -26.35
N ASN A 489 18.91 -12.06 -25.39
CA ASN A 489 20.32 -12.34 -25.64
C ASN A 489 21.05 -11.22 -26.40
N GLY A 490 20.70 -9.96 -26.06
CA GLY A 490 21.30 -8.77 -26.66
C GLY A 490 20.67 -8.32 -28.00
N VAL A 491 19.83 -9.14 -28.63
CA VAL A 491 19.16 -8.85 -29.91
C VAL A 491 17.79 -8.22 -29.64
N LYS A 492 17.46 -7.14 -30.35
CA LYS A 492 16.13 -6.55 -30.28
C LYS A 492 15.12 -7.45 -30.97
N MET A 493 14.06 -7.77 -30.26
CA MET A 493 12.96 -8.59 -30.77
C MET A 493 11.80 -7.67 -31.20
N ASP A 494 11.68 -7.42 -32.50
CA ASP A 494 10.70 -6.45 -33.00
C ASP A 494 9.25 -6.91 -32.81
N GLU A 495 8.98 -8.22 -32.89
CA GLU A 495 7.65 -8.78 -32.65
C GLU A 495 7.17 -8.62 -31.20
N GLN A 496 8.08 -8.59 -30.24
CA GLN A 496 7.80 -8.40 -28.80
C GLN A 496 7.93 -6.95 -28.35
N SER A 497 8.62 -6.11 -29.16
CA SER A 497 8.67 -4.67 -28.95
C SER A 497 7.33 -4.04 -29.30
N ARG A 498 6.87 -3.09 -28.49
CA ARG A 498 5.52 -2.53 -28.60
C ARG A 498 5.53 -1.01 -28.55
N GLU A 499 4.63 -0.44 -29.31
CA GLU A 499 4.29 0.98 -29.29
C GLU A 499 2.77 1.11 -29.09
N TYR A 500 2.36 1.89 -28.09
CA TYR A 500 0.96 2.09 -27.75
C TYR A 500 0.63 3.56 -27.64
N HIS A 501 -0.54 3.95 -28.14
CA HIS A 501 -1.12 5.26 -27.92
C HIS A 501 -2.61 5.11 -27.57
N HIS A 502 -3.02 5.65 -26.44
CA HIS A 502 -4.38 5.49 -25.94
C HIS A 502 -4.91 6.77 -25.30
N PHE A 503 -6.23 6.98 -25.49
CA PHE A 503 -6.99 8.01 -24.80
C PHE A 503 -7.80 7.42 -23.66
N PHE A 504 -7.78 8.10 -22.53
CA PHE A 504 -8.47 7.71 -21.30
C PHE A 504 -9.40 8.83 -20.83
N PRO A 505 -10.64 8.87 -21.39
CA PRO A 505 -11.66 9.81 -20.94
C PRO A 505 -12.21 9.44 -19.55
N SER A 506 -12.60 10.44 -18.78
CA SER A 506 -13.33 10.31 -17.54
C SER A 506 -14.40 11.41 -17.44
N ALA A 507 -15.56 11.07 -16.86
CA ALA A 507 -16.65 12.01 -16.64
C ALA A 507 -17.38 11.67 -15.35
N MET A 508 -17.86 12.67 -14.64
CA MET A 508 -18.62 12.51 -13.41
C MET A 508 -19.69 13.59 -13.32
N LEU A 509 -20.89 13.18 -12.92
CA LEU A 509 -22.03 14.03 -12.57
C LEU A 509 -22.49 13.66 -11.17
N SER A 510 -22.46 14.59 -10.23
CA SER A 510 -22.97 14.40 -8.87
C SER A 510 -23.98 15.48 -8.52
N MET A 511 -25.16 15.04 -8.06
CA MET A 511 -26.26 15.95 -7.69
C MET A 511 -27.13 15.36 -6.58
N PRO A 512 -27.76 16.19 -5.74
CA PRO A 512 -28.82 15.73 -4.86
C PRO A 512 -30.15 15.55 -5.63
N ILE A 513 -30.82 14.41 -5.41
CA ILE A 513 -32.19 14.15 -5.84
C ILE A 513 -33.04 14.07 -4.56
N GLY A 514 -33.76 15.15 -4.23
CA GLY A 514 -34.37 15.31 -2.93
C GLY A 514 -33.32 15.27 -1.81
N HIS A 515 -33.45 14.33 -0.89
CA HIS A 515 -32.49 14.11 0.22
C HIS A 515 -31.38 13.11 -0.10
N VAL A 516 -31.44 12.45 -1.25
CA VAL A 516 -30.48 11.43 -1.70
C VAL A 516 -29.37 12.12 -2.49
N ARG A 517 -28.11 11.92 -2.12
CA ARG A 517 -26.97 12.32 -2.93
C ARG A 517 -26.67 11.23 -3.95
N THR A 518 -26.59 11.60 -5.22
CA THR A 518 -26.34 10.67 -6.32
C THR A 518 -25.07 11.06 -7.08
N ARG A 519 -24.44 10.08 -7.69
CA ARG A 519 -23.29 10.25 -8.57
C ARG A 519 -23.36 9.22 -9.70
N LEU A 520 -23.27 9.69 -10.94
CA LEU A 520 -23.03 8.88 -12.13
C LEU A 520 -21.64 9.18 -12.64
N SER A 521 -20.87 8.17 -12.96
CA SER A 521 -19.51 8.35 -13.46
C SER A 521 -19.15 7.32 -14.54
N TYR A 522 -18.26 7.75 -15.43
CA TYR A 522 -17.64 6.93 -16.47
C TYR A 522 -16.13 7.12 -16.43
N SER A 523 -15.36 6.04 -16.64
CA SER A 523 -13.93 6.14 -16.89
C SER A 523 -13.43 4.95 -17.71
N ARG A 524 -12.47 5.25 -18.61
CA ARG A 524 -11.66 4.24 -19.29
C ARG A 524 -10.32 4.10 -18.58
N LYS A 525 -9.89 2.87 -18.35
CA LYS A 525 -8.68 2.50 -17.64
C LYS A 525 -7.92 1.40 -18.39
N ILE A 526 -6.66 1.19 -18.03
CA ILE A 526 -5.79 0.19 -18.63
C ILE A 526 -5.20 -0.71 -17.53
N THR A 527 -5.00 -1.97 -17.87
CA THR A 527 -4.19 -2.90 -17.06
C THR A 527 -3.08 -3.41 -17.95
N ARG A 528 -1.85 -3.00 -17.70
CA ARG A 528 -0.66 -3.48 -18.41
C ARG A 528 -0.14 -4.77 -17.79
N PRO A 529 0.46 -5.70 -18.57
CA PRO A 529 1.10 -6.87 -18.00
C PRO A 529 2.25 -6.44 -17.05
N ALA A 530 2.46 -7.20 -15.98
CA ALA A 530 3.66 -7.06 -15.16
C ALA A 530 4.90 -7.42 -16.01
N PHE A 531 6.06 -6.85 -15.71
CA PHE A 531 7.27 -7.13 -16.50
C PHE A 531 7.71 -8.59 -16.41
N SER A 532 7.46 -9.26 -15.26
CA SER A 532 7.67 -10.70 -15.12
C SER A 532 6.77 -11.55 -16.04
N GLN A 533 5.61 -11.03 -16.44
CA GLN A 533 4.69 -11.71 -17.37
C GLN A 533 5.10 -11.53 -18.84
N LEU A 534 6.00 -10.59 -19.13
CA LEU A 534 6.55 -10.34 -20.47
C LEU A 534 7.86 -11.09 -20.72
N SER A 535 8.45 -11.75 -19.73
CA SER A 535 9.66 -12.56 -19.88
C SER A 535 9.33 -13.88 -20.57
N SER A 536 10.13 -14.31 -21.55
CA SER A 536 10.01 -15.66 -22.15
C SER A 536 10.65 -16.75 -21.31
N ASN A 537 11.21 -16.41 -20.16
CA ASN A 537 11.85 -17.32 -19.24
C ASN A 537 10.90 -18.46 -18.81
N VAL A 538 11.36 -19.72 -18.92
CA VAL A 538 10.63 -20.91 -18.51
C VAL A 538 11.14 -21.38 -17.16
N GLN A 539 10.32 -21.19 -16.14
CA GLN A 539 10.60 -21.61 -14.77
C GLN A 539 10.13 -23.04 -14.52
N TYR A 540 10.99 -23.85 -13.92
CA TYR A 540 10.68 -25.21 -13.53
C TYR A 540 9.94 -25.27 -12.20
N ILE A 541 8.75 -25.84 -12.17
CA ILE A 541 8.00 -26.10 -10.93
C ILE A 541 8.18 -27.58 -10.52
N ASN A 542 7.93 -28.48 -11.45
CA ASN A 542 8.19 -29.91 -11.36
C ASN A 542 8.17 -30.50 -12.78
N ARG A 543 8.44 -31.78 -12.93
CA ARG A 543 8.48 -32.52 -14.21
C ARG A 543 7.25 -32.35 -15.08
N TYR A 544 6.08 -32.16 -14.49
CA TYR A 544 4.80 -32.05 -15.20
C TYR A 544 4.27 -30.62 -15.28
N THR A 545 4.99 -29.63 -14.71
CA THR A 545 4.51 -28.25 -14.64
C THR A 545 5.65 -27.26 -14.80
N TYR A 546 5.55 -26.43 -15.83
CA TYR A 546 6.42 -25.31 -16.09
C TYR A 546 5.60 -24.01 -16.04
N GLN A 547 6.24 -22.90 -15.82
CA GLN A 547 5.63 -21.59 -15.85
C GLN A 547 6.49 -20.64 -16.69
N SER A 548 5.85 -19.83 -17.56
CA SER A 548 6.57 -18.78 -18.28
C SER A 548 5.72 -17.50 -18.35
N GLY A 549 6.37 -16.40 -18.63
CA GLY A 549 5.68 -15.22 -19.13
C GLY A 549 5.34 -15.37 -20.62
N ASN A 550 4.76 -14.31 -21.20
CA ASN A 550 4.40 -14.22 -22.59
C ASN A 550 4.70 -12.80 -23.10
N PRO A 551 5.79 -12.59 -23.84
CA PRO A 551 6.16 -11.28 -24.34
C PRO A 551 5.15 -10.70 -25.34
N ASN A 552 4.24 -11.52 -25.86
CA ASN A 552 3.18 -11.12 -26.78
C ASN A 552 1.92 -10.57 -26.09
N LEU A 553 1.91 -10.45 -24.75
CA LEU A 553 0.77 -9.89 -24.03
C LEU A 553 0.50 -8.43 -24.43
N ARG A 554 -0.78 -8.15 -24.63
CA ARG A 554 -1.30 -6.80 -24.84
C ARG A 554 -2.01 -6.30 -23.58
N PRO A 555 -2.00 -4.99 -23.32
CA PRO A 555 -2.74 -4.42 -22.21
C PRO A 555 -4.25 -4.66 -22.34
N SER A 556 -4.92 -4.89 -21.21
CA SER A 556 -6.38 -4.95 -21.13
C SER A 556 -6.96 -3.55 -20.92
N ILE A 557 -7.96 -3.17 -21.71
CA ILE A 557 -8.70 -1.92 -21.57
C ILE A 557 -10.00 -2.19 -20.81
N ARG A 558 -10.34 -1.30 -19.85
CA ARG A 558 -11.54 -1.43 -19.03
C ARG A 558 -12.36 -0.15 -19.08
N ASP A 559 -13.63 -0.28 -19.45
CA ASP A 559 -14.62 0.80 -19.39
C ASP A 559 -15.52 0.57 -18.17
N TYR A 560 -15.64 1.57 -17.31
CA TYR A 560 -16.45 1.54 -16.09
C TYR A 560 -17.60 2.54 -16.19
N VAL A 561 -18.82 2.11 -15.89
CA VAL A 561 -19.97 2.98 -15.62
C VAL A 561 -20.45 2.69 -14.21
N GLU A 562 -20.50 3.70 -13.35
CA GLU A 562 -20.87 3.54 -11.95
C GLU A 562 -21.96 4.53 -11.55
N LEU A 563 -22.99 4.01 -10.88
CA LEU A 563 -24.02 4.76 -10.19
C LEU A 563 -23.88 4.58 -8.68
N MET A 564 -23.83 5.67 -7.94
CA MET A 564 -23.79 5.66 -6.48
C MET A 564 -24.88 6.54 -5.91
N ALA A 565 -25.51 6.08 -4.82
CA ALA A 565 -26.51 6.83 -4.08
C ALA A 565 -26.24 6.72 -2.57
N ASN A 566 -26.39 7.83 -1.85
CA ASN A 566 -26.21 7.87 -0.39
C ASN A 566 -27.34 8.67 0.27
N TYR A 567 -27.94 8.05 1.27
CA TYR A 567 -28.96 8.68 2.12
C TYR A 567 -28.69 8.33 3.59
N LYS A 568 -28.37 9.33 4.42
CA LYS A 568 -28.02 9.10 5.83
C LYS A 568 -26.99 7.97 5.98
N TRP A 569 -27.36 6.88 6.64
CA TRP A 569 -26.54 5.71 6.91
C TRP A 569 -26.61 4.62 5.82
N LEU A 570 -27.38 4.84 4.73
CA LEU A 570 -27.52 3.91 3.61
C LEU A 570 -26.67 4.38 2.42
N THR A 571 -25.87 3.48 1.88
CA THR A 571 -25.10 3.68 0.64
C THR A 571 -25.41 2.55 -0.33
N LEU A 572 -25.73 2.92 -1.58
CA LEU A 572 -25.98 2.01 -2.69
C LEU A 572 -24.92 2.27 -3.78
N MET A 573 -24.44 1.22 -4.42
CA MET A 573 -23.53 1.28 -5.57
C MET A 573 -23.93 0.23 -6.60
N ALA A 574 -23.95 0.60 -7.87
CA ALA A 574 -24.07 -0.29 -9.00
C ALA A 574 -22.97 0.06 -10.02
N ASN A 575 -22.25 -0.93 -10.50
CA ASN A 575 -21.14 -0.74 -11.43
C ASN A 575 -21.25 -1.78 -12.57
N TYR A 576 -21.12 -1.29 -13.80
CA TYR A 576 -20.93 -2.09 -15.00
C TYR A 576 -19.50 -1.90 -15.49
N THR A 577 -18.83 -2.99 -15.80
CA THR A 577 -17.45 -3.00 -16.33
C THR A 577 -17.44 -3.81 -17.63
N HIS A 578 -16.83 -3.23 -18.67
CA HIS A 578 -16.49 -3.96 -19.89
C HIS A 578 -14.96 -4.06 -20.01
N VAL A 579 -14.45 -5.27 -20.21
CA VAL A 579 -13.01 -5.56 -20.31
C VAL A 579 -12.72 -6.04 -21.73
N LYS A 580 -11.79 -5.39 -22.41
CA LYS A 580 -11.27 -5.78 -23.73
C LYS A 580 -9.86 -6.33 -23.59
N ASP A 581 -9.47 -7.31 -24.41
CA ASP A 581 -8.14 -7.95 -24.43
C ASP A 581 -7.73 -8.48 -23.02
N TYR A 582 -8.63 -9.22 -22.38
CA TYR A 582 -8.41 -9.71 -21.01
C TYR A 582 -7.22 -10.68 -20.94
N MET A 583 -6.29 -10.45 -20.01
CA MET A 583 -5.11 -11.30 -19.78
C MET A 583 -5.46 -12.44 -18.81
N MET A 584 -5.81 -13.60 -19.34
CA MET A 584 -6.22 -14.78 -18.61
C MET A 584 -5.04 -15.75 -18.38
N SER A 585 -4.95 -16.37 -17.21
CA SER A 585 -4.02 -17.48 -16.96
C SER A 585 -4.56 -18.74 -17.61
N VAL A 586 -3.75 -19.37 -18.45
CA VAL A 586 -4.07 -20.61 -19.16
C VAL A 586 -3.02 -21.68 -18.85
N TYR A 587 -3.43 -22.93 -19.03
CA TYR A 587 -2.58 -24.11 -18.87
C TYR A 587 -2.43 -24.77 -20.25
N ASN A 588 -1.42 -24.37 -20.98
CA ASN A 588 -1.13 -24.90 -22.30
C ASN A 588 -0.34 -26.20 -22.19
N GLN A 589 -0.21 -26.95 -23.28
CA GLN A 589 0.75 -28.01 -23.42
C GLN A 589 2.15 -27.41 -23.62
N TYR A 590 3.17 -28.00 -23.01
CA TYR A 590 4.57 -27.65 -23.24
C TYR A 590 5.24 -28.69 -24.12
N GLY A 591 5.74 -28.25 -25.27
CA GLY A 591 6.30 -29.16 -26.27
C GLY A 591 5.25 -30.14 -26.83
N GLU A 592 5.66 -31.34 -27.13
CA GLU A 592 4.81 -32.41 -27.70
C GLU A 592 4.11 -33.27 -26.63
N SER A 593 4.50 -33.16 -25.36
CA SER A 593 3.97 -33.99 -24.27
C SER A 593 2.72 -33.36 -23.63
N PRO A 594 1.54 -33.98 -23.75
CA PRO A 594 0.31 -33.52 -23.13
C PRO A 594 0.35 -33.58 -21.61
N GLU A 595 1.26 -34.37 -21.03
CA GLU A 595 1.48 -34.49 -19.59
C GLU A 595 2.04 -33.22 -18.96
N ILE A 596 2.82 -32.47 -19.74
CA ILE A 596 3.49 -31.25 -19.23
C ILE A 596 2.59 -30.02 -19.44
N ALA A 597 2.26 -29.36 -18.35
CA ALA A 597 1.49 -28.13 -18.35
C ALA A 597 2.42 -26.91 -18.34
N LEU A 598 2.22 -25.97 -19.26
CA LEU A 598 2.82 -24.64 -19.25
C LEU A 598 1.79 -23.64 -18.71
N ILE A 599 2.04 -23.08 -17.54
CA ILE A 599 1.25 -22.00 -16.97
C ILE A 599 1.71 -20.69 -17.57
N GLN A 600 0.82 -20.00 -18.28
CA GLN A 600 1.14 -18.78 -19.01
C GLN A 600 -0.07 -17.85 -19.03
N LYS A 601 0.14 -16.52 -19.17
CA LYS A 601 -0.94 -15.60 -19.49
C LYS A 601 -1.11 -15.45 -20.99
N GLN A 602 -2.38 -15.33 -21.43
CA GLN A 602 -2.74 -15.05 -22.82
C GLN A 602 -3.89 -14.02 -22.86
N ASN A 603 -3.92 -13.19 -23.92
CA ASN A 603 -5.07 -12.35 -24.17
C ASN A 603 -6.20 -13.18 -24.76
N VAL A 604 -7.38 -13.07 -24.16
CA VAL A 604 -8.62 -13.66 -24.64
C VAL A 604 -9.62 -12.55 -24.96
N ASN A 605 -10.71 -12.90 -25.66
CA ASN A 605 -11.80 -11.98 -25.90
C ASN A 605 -12.28 -11.38 -24.57
N GLY A 606 -12.73 -10.15 -24.63
CA GLY A 606 -13.19 -9.43 -23.45
C GLY A 606 -14.45 -10.04 -22.84
N TYR A 607 -14.79 -9.55 -21.67
CA TYR A 607 -16.03 -9.91 -20.95
C TYR A 607 -16.64 -8.69 -20.31
N SER A 608 -17.91 -8.83 -19.88
CA SER A 608 -18.59 -7.81 -19.06
C SER A 608 -18.82 -8.30 -17.64
N GLU A 609 -18.95 -7.36 -16.71
CA GLU A 609 -19.22 -7.63 -15.31
C GLU A 609 -20.23 -6.63 -14.75
N LEU A 610 -21.18 -7.11 -13.96
CA LEU A 610 -22.06 -6.31 -13.13
C LEU A 610 -21.70 -6.52 -11.67
N SER A 611 -21.60 -5.44 -10.91
CA SER A 611 -21.46 -5.51 -9.45
C SER A 611 -22.38 -4.50 -8.77
N GLY A 612 -22.88 -4.87 -7.60
CA GLY A 612 -23.74 -4.02 -6.78
C GLY A 612 -23.40 -4.16 -5.31
N MET A 613 -23.64 -3.11 -4.54
CA MET A 613 -23.40 -3.07 -3.09
C MET A 613 -24.48 -2.26 -2.39
N ILE A 614 -24.93 -2.77 -1.25
CA ILE A 614 -25.73 -2.08 -0.25
C ILE A 614 -24.90 -2.06 1.04
N ASN A 615 -24.72 -0.87 1.62
CA ASN A 615 -24.08 -0.71 2.92
C ASN A 615 -25.00 0.08 3.85
N VAL A 616 -25.17 -0.43 5.08
CA VAL A 616 -26.03 0.10 6.14
C VAL A 616 -25.19 0.24 7.40
N SER A 617 -25.01 1.46 7.93
CA SER A 617 -24.14 1.72 9.10
C SER A 617 -24.83 2.67 10.09
N PRO A 618 -25.89 2.23 10.79
CA PRO A 618 -26.54 3.02 11.84
C PRO A 618 -25.69 3.07 13.12
N SER A 619 -26.13 3.86 14.08
CA SER A 619 -25.51 3.95 15.41
C SER A 619 -26.59 3.92 16.49
N PHE A 620 -26.45 3.03 17.47
CA PHE A 620 -27.41 2.80 18.56
C PHE A 620 -26.69 2.97 19.92
N GLY A 621 -26.48 4.21 20.34
CA GLY A 621 -25.78 4.52 21.57
C GLY A 621 -24.34 3.95 21.58
N LYS A 622 -24.09 2.93 22.41
CA LYS A 622 -22.79 2.26 22.52
C LYS A 622 -22.54 1.18 21.46
N TYR A 623 -23.55 0.82 20.68
CA TYR A 623 -23.48 -0.23 19.66
C TYR A 623 -23.49 0.37 18.26
N HIS A 624 -22.50 0.00 17.45
CA HIS A 624 -22.26 0.54 16.12
C HIS A 624 -22.10 -0.58 15.10
N PRO A 625 -23.23 -1.14 14.57
CA PRO A 625 -23.18 -2.15 13.54
C PRO A 625 -22.92 -1.52 12.15
N SER A 626 -22.30 -2.30 11.26
CA SER A 626 -22.21 -1.98 9.84
C SER A 626 -22.38 -3.25 9.02
N LEU A 627 -23.42 -3.28 8.18
CA LEU A 627 -23.72 -4.40 7.29
C LEU A 627 -23.46 -3.99 5.83
N MET A 628 -22.61 -4.73 5.14
CA MET A 628 -22.37 -4.60 3.71
C MET A 628 -22.76 -5.91 3.02
N VAL A 629 -23.64 -5.81 2.02
CA VAL A 629 -23.97 -6.89 1.10
C VAL A 629 -23.59 -6.46 -0.30
N ALA A 630 -22.82 -7.28 -1.01
CA ALA A 630 -22.42 -7.03 -2.38
C ALA A 630 -22.59 -8.28 -3.24
N VAL A 631 -22.85 -8.08 -4.51
CA VAL A 631 -22.93 -9.14 -5.52
C VAL A 631 -22.08 -8.72 -6.70
N ARG A 632 -21.37 -9.68 -7.26
CA ARG A 632 -20.58 -9.55 -8.47
C ARG A 632 -20.93 -10.68 -9.42
N GLN A 633 -21.21 -10.36 -10.69
CA GLN A 633 -21.48 -11.33 -11.74
C GLN A 633 -20.76 -10.95 -13.01
N GLN A 634 -19.89 -11.83 -13.46
CA GLN A 634 -19.21 -11.72 -14.75
C GLN A 634 -19.98 -12.48 -15.84
N PHE A 635 -19.75 -12.10 -17.10
CA PHE A 635 -20.28 -12.75 -18.30
C PHE A 635 -19.09 -13.12 -19.20
N LEU A 636 -18.34 -14.15 -18.77
CA LEU A 636 -17.17 -14.69 -19.47
C LEU A 636 -17.52 -16.03 -20.09
N SER A 637 -17.12 -16.26 -21.32
CA SER A 637 -17.16 -17.58 -21.97
C SER A 637 -15.73 -17.98 -22.38
N ILE A 638 -15.39 -19.23 -22.15
CA ILE A 638 -14.11 -19.83 -22.53
C ILE A 638 -14.33 -21.12 -23.30
N LYS A 639 -13.35 -21.58 -24.07
CA LYS A 639 -13.37 -22.91 -24.65
C LYS A 639 -12.99 -23.94 -23.58
N TYR A 640 -13.76 -25.02 -23.49
CA TYR A 640 -13.50 -26.18 -22.65
C TYR A 640 -13.96 -27.43 -23.39
N ARG A 641 -13.02 -28.32 -23.72
CA ARG A 641 -13.25 -29.55 -24.48
C ARG A 641 -13.95 -29.30 -25.83
N GLY A 642 -13.57 -28.20 -26.50
CA GLY A 642 -14.12 -27.80 -27.79
C GLY A 642 -15.46 -27.04 -27.70
N GLU A 643 -16.14 -27.02 -26.56
CA GLU A 643 -17.42 -26.33 -26.35
C GLU A 643 -17.26 -25.00 -25.61
N ASP A 644 -18.26 -24.11 -25.76
CA ASP A 644 -18.29 -22.85 -25.03
C ASP A 644 -18.82 -23.04 -23.59
N LEU A 645 -17.94 -22.84 -22.62
CA LEU A 645 -18.30 -22.89 -21.19
C LEU A 645 -18.57 -21.46 -20.69
N LYS A 646 -19.79 -21.21 -20.22
CA LYS A 646 -20.17 -19.94 -19.59
C LYS A 646 -19.76 -19.91 -18.13
N LEU A 647 -18.94 -18.94 -17.77
CA LEU A 647 -18.46 -18.69 -16.39
C LEU A 647 -19.17 -17.45 -15.83
N ASN A 648 -20.45 -17.59 -15.50
CA ASN A 648 -21.34 -16.49 -15.14
C ASN A 648 -22.09 -16.68 -13.80
N LYS A 649 -21.64 -17.62 -12.94
CA LYS A 649 -22.23 -17.78 -11.61
C LYS A 649 -21.93 -16.56 -10.74
N PRO A 650 -22.94 -15.88 -10.19
CA PRO A 650 -22.74 -14.71 -9.33
C PRO A 650 -22.02 -15.10 -8.03
N MET A 651 -21.26 -14.14 -7.48
CA MET A 651 -20.60 -14.25 -6.20
C MET A 651 -21.13 -13.19 -5.25
N GLY A 652 -21.65 -13.61 -4.12
CA GLY A 652 -22.10 -12.75 -3.03
C GLY A 652 -21.00 -12.50 -2.00
N ILE A 653 -20.97 -11.30 -1.41
CA ILE A 653 -20.11 -10.92 -0.31
C ILE A 653 -20.97 -10.29 0.76
N LEU A 654 -20.91 -10.82 1.99
CA LEU A 654 -21.56 -10.25 3.15
C LEU A 654 -20.48 -9.92 4.20
N ARG A 655 -20.54 -8.71 4.74
CA ARG A 655 -19.73 -8.31 5.90
C ARG A 655 -20.63 -7.67 6.94
N PHE A 656 -20.48 -8.14 8.17
CA PHE A 656 -21.17 -7.62 9.32
C PHE A 656 -20.15 -7.27 10.40
N ASN A 657 -19.81 -5.99 10.48
CA ASN A 657 -18.88 -5.46 11.46
C ASN A 657 -19.66 -4.90 12.64
N ASN A 658 -19.22 -5.24 13.85
CA ASN A 658 -19.85 -4.80 15.08
C ASN A 658 -18.81 -4.16 15.97
N ALA A 659 -19.07 -2.97 16.46
CA ALA A 659 -18.26 -2.30 17.47
C ALA A 659 -19.13 -1.95 18.66
N TYR A 660 -18.67 -2.29 19.86
CA TYR A 660 -19.37 -2.02 21.12
C TYR A 660 -18.42 -1.31 22.09
N ASN A 661 -18.87 -0.16 22.60
CA ASN A 661 -18.14 0.58 23.64
C ASN A 661 -18.44 -0.04 25.01
N LEU A 662 -17.44 -0.71 25.57
CA LEU A 662 -17.47 -1.32 26.89
C LEU A 662 -17.23 -0.26 27.99
N PRO A 663 -17.47 -0.57 29.29
CA PRO A 663 -17.01 0.24 30.39
C PRO A 663 -15.49 0.53 30.31
N PHE A 664 -15.05 1.64 30.93
CA PHE A 664 -13.63 2.06 30.99
C PHE A 664 -13.03 2.39 29.59
N ASP A 665 -13.84 2.86 28.63
CA ASP A 665 -13.44 3.22 27.25
C ASP A 665 -12.70 2.11 26.50
N ALA A 666 -13.01 0.86 26.83
CA ALA A 666 -12.57 -0.28 26.03
C ALA A 666 -13.56 -0.54 24.87
N TRP A 667 -13.05 -1.04 23.77
CA TRP A 667 -13.85 -1.32 22.56
C TRP A 667 -13.74 -2.79 22.16
N LEU A 668 -14.88 -3.43 22.07
CA LEU A 668 -15.02 -4.78 21.50
C LEU A 668 -15.40 -4.68 20.03
N ASN A 669 -14.66 -5.34 19.17
CA ASN A 669 -14.98 -5.51 17.75
C ASN A 669 -15.26 -6.98 17.47
N ALA A 670 -16.37 -7.28 16.82
CA ALA A 670 -16.74 -8.63 16.38
C ALA A 670 -17.18 -8.55 14.94
N ASP A 671 -16.37 -9.10 14.04
CA ASP A 671 -16.55 -8.95 12.61
C ASP A 671 -16.81 -10.32 11.97
N PHE A 672 -17.83 -10.41 11.13
CA PHE A 672 -18.17 -11.59 10.35
C PHE A 672 -18.06 -11.26 8.86
N SER A 673 -17.42 -12.13 8.11
CA SER A 673 -17.36 -12.01 6.64
C SER A 673 -17.70 -13.36 6.00
N TRP A 674 -18.48 -13.31 4.93
CA TRP A 674 -18.87 -14.45 4.14
C TRP A 674 -18.82 -14.10 2.65
N ARG A 675 -18.19 -14.95 1.87
CA ARG A 675 -18.19 -14.91 0.40
C ARG A 675 -18.80 -16.21 -0.09
N THR A 676 -19.87 -16.12 -0.87
CA THR A 676 -20.49 -17.28 -1.51
C THR A 676 -19.57 -17.83 -2.60
N SER A 677 -19.80 -19.05 -3.02
CA SER A 677 -19.18 -19.57 -4.22
C SER A 677 -19.68 -18.84 -5.47
N GLY A 678 -18.83 -18.74 -6.50
CA GLY A 678 -19.15 -18.10 -7.77
C GLY A 678 -17.96 -18.06 -8.72
N ASN A 679 -18.15 -17.48 -9.91
CA ASN A 679 -17.05 -17.33 -10.87
C ASN A 679 -16.29 -16.02 -10.66
N ALA A 680 -14.95 -16.13 -10.72
CA ALA A 680 -14.05 -15.00 -10.79
C ALA A 680 -13.00 -15.33 -11.85
N GLU A 681 -12.96 -14.55 -12.91
CA GLU A 681 -12.13 -14.82 -14.07
C GLU A 681 -12.44 -16.21 -14.65
N ASN A 682 -11.42 -17.04 -14.99
CA ASN A 682 -11.60 -18.40 -15.47
C ASN A 682 -11.71 -19.44 -14.34
N MET A 683 -11.97 -19.02 -13.12
CA MET A 683 -12.06 -19.89 -11.95
C MET A 683 -13.49 -19.92 -11.37
N TYR A 684 -13.87 -21.06 -10.88
CA TYR A 684 -14.95 -21.22 -9.91
C TYR A 684 -14.36 -21.23 -8.51
N ILE A 685 -14.68 -20.23 -7.70
CA ILE A 685 -14.18 -20.09 -6.33
C ILE A 685 -15.25 -20.59 -5.36
N GLY A 686 -14.85 -21.44 -4.41
CA GLY A 686 -15.73 -21.95 -3.38
C GLY A 686 -16.10 -20.90 -2.33
N ASN A 687 -17.12 -21.19 -1.54
CA ASN A 687 -17.53 -20.34 -0.42
C ASN A 687 -16.44 -20.30 0.67
N THR A 688 -16.36 -19.17 1.36
CA THR A 688 -15.48 -19.01 2.52
C THR A 688 -16.10 -18.02 3.50
N TRP A 689 -15.87 -18.22 4.78
CA TRP A 689 -16.33 -17.32 5.82
C TRP A 689 -15.36 -17.30 7.00
N GLN A 690 -15.36 -16.21 7.76
CA GLN A 690 -14.53 -16.05 8.95
C GLN A 690 -15.20 -15.15 9.97
N CYS A 691 -14.82 -15.34 11.23
CA CYS A 691 -15.15 -14.48 12.36
C CYS A 691 -13.88 -13.96 12.99
N ASP A 692 -13.82 -12.65 13.22
CA ASP A 692 -12.71 -11.97 13.87
C ASP A 692 -13.20 -11.34 15.17
N LEU A 693 -12.37 -11.38 16.21
CA LEU A 693 -12.60 -10.69 17.48
C LEU A 693 -11.43 -9.77 17.79
N GLY A 694 -11.73 -8.58 18.30
CA GLY A 694 -10.73 -7.61 18.70
C GLY A 694 -11.15 -6.86 19.97
N LEU A 695 -10.22 -6.65 20.87
CA LEU A 695 -10.38 -5.81 22.05
C LEU A 695 -9.32 -4.70 21.99
N TYR A 696 -9.76 -3.46 22.03
CA TYR A 696 -8.90 -2.27 21.99
C TYR A 696 -9.10 -1.42 23.24
N LYS A 697 -8.02 -0.93 23.82
CA LYS A 697 -8.04 0.06 24.91
C LYS A 697 -6.85 0.99 24.79
N ALA A 698 -7.10 2.31 24.93
CA ALA A 698 -6.09 3.32 25.13
C ALA A 698 -6.09 3.78 26.60
N PHE A 699 -4.93 4.21 27.10
CA PHE A 699 -4.75 4.65 28.49
C PHE A 699 -3.59 5.65 28.59
N ALA A 700 -3.43 6.27 29.78
CA ALA A 700 -2.44 7.31 30.02
C ALA A 700 -2.56 8.49 29.02
N HIS A 701 -3.78 9.05 28.84
CA HIS A 701 -4.09 10.12 27.88
C HIS A 701 -3.66 9.75 26.45
N ASP A 702 -4.02 8.54 26.00
CA ASP A 702 -3.74 7.97 24.68
C ASP A 702 -2.23 7.80 24.36
N LYS A 703 -1.33 7.94 25.34
CA LYS A 703 0.10 7.65 25.16
C LYS A 703 0.34 6.16 24.89
N TRP A 704 -0.46 5.30 25.51
CA TRP A 704 -0.41 3.85 25.31
C TRP A 704 -1.71 3.34 24.72
N SER A 705 -1.62 2.37 23.84
CA SER A 705 -2.76 1.57 23.44
C SER A 705 -2.39 0.09 23.33
N ILE A 706 -3.33 -0.77 23.70
CA ILE A 706 -3.21 -2.22 23.56
C ILE A 706 -4.38 -2.70 22.71
N LYS A 707 -4.08 -3.54 21.71
CA LYS A 707 -5.07 -4.26 20.91
C LYS A 707 -4.79 -5.75 21.00
N LEU A 708 -5.77 -6.52 21.45
CA LEU A 708 -5.81 -7.97 21.33
C LEU A 708 -6.68 -8.30 20.13
N GLN A 709 -6.23 -9.21 19.28
CA GLN A 709 -6.98 -9.59 18.08
C GLN A 709 -6.86 -11.09 17.83
N CYS A 710 -7.99 -11.70 17.48
CA CYS A 710 -8.06 -13.03 16.91
C CYS A 710 -8.71 -12.93 15.53
N GLU A 711 -7.95 -13.23 14.47
CA GLU A 711 -8.48 -13.36 13.11
C GLU A 711 -8.83 -14.82 12.85
N ASP A 712 -9.92 -15.06 12.10
CA ASP A 712 -10.46 -16.39 11.78
C ASP A 712 -10.56 -17.32 13.02
N LEU A 713 -11.24 -16.85 14.05
CA LEU A 713 -11.39 -17.55 15.34
C LEU A 713 -11.78 -19.02 15.18
N LEU A 714 -12.65 -19.34 14.22
CA LEU A 714 -13.18 -20.67 14.00
C LEU A 714 -12.39 -21.48 12.96
N ASN A 715 -11.31 -20.93 12.38
CA ASN A 715 -10.44 -21.56 11.38
C ASN A 715 -11.20 -22.05 10.13
N THR A 716 -12.07 -21.21 9.62
CA THR A 716 -13.01 -21.52 8.52
C THR A 716 -12.63 -20.88 7.18
N ALA A 717 -11.66 -19.97 7.15
CA ALA A 717 -11.26 -19.24 5.96
C ALA A 717 -10.43 -20.10 4.99
N LYS A 718 -10.93 -21.29 4.66
CA LYS A 718 -10.33 -22.21 3.67
C LYS A 718 -10.74 -21.78 2.27
N SER A 719 -9.85 -21.93 1.29
CA SER A 719 -10.13 -21.56 -0.10
C SER A 719 -10.09 -22.79 -0.98
N THR A 720 -11.17 -22.96 -1.76
CA THR A 720 -11.23 -23.96 -2.84
C THR A 720 -11.42 -23.21 -4.16
N MET A 721 -10.79 -23.73 -5.21
CA MET A 721 -10.99 -23.19 -6.55
C MET A 721 -10.95 -24.33 -7.59
N THR A 722 -11.73 -24.19 -8.64
CA THR A 722 -11.67 -25.04 -9.82
C THR A 722 -11.39 -24.16 -11.02
N LEU A 723 -10.37 -24.51 -11.77
CA LEU A 723 -9.97 -23.83 -13.00
C LEU A 723 -10.22 -24.79 -14.16
N LYS A 724 -10.80 -24.28 -15.25
CA LYS A 724 -11.02 -25.01 -16.48
C LYS A 724 -10.43 -24.23 -17.63
N ASN A 725 -9.75 -24.92 -18.51
CA ASN A 725 -9.38 -24.42 -19.80
C ASN A 725 -9.35 -25.59 -20.79
N ASP A 726 -9.47 -25.34 -22.05
CA ASP A 726 -9.63 -26.26 -23.16
C ASP A 726 -9.59 -27.76 -22.79
N ILE A 727 -8.40 -28.35 -22.66
CA ILE A 727 -8.21 -29.80 -22.35
C ILE A 727 -7.95 -30.08 -20.86
N ARG A 728 -7.98 -29.09 -19.97
CA ARG A 728 -7.62 -29.28 -18.56
C ARG A 728 -8.67 -28.78 -17.59
N GLU A 729 -8.85 -29.56 -16.52
CA GLU A 729 -9.64 -29.16 -15.36
C GLU A 729 -8.81 -29.41 -14.09
N MET A 730 -8.57 -28.38 -13.29
CA MET A 730 -7.82 -28.45 -12.05
C MET A 730 -8.68 -27.97 -10.87
N SER A 731 -8.82 -28.80 -9.86
CA SER A 731 -9.38 -28.44 -8.55
C SER A 731 -8.25 -28.25 -7.56
N LEU A 732 -8.27 -27.16 -6.81
CA LEU A 732 -7.27 -26.82 -5.81
C LEU A 732 -7.94 -26.48 -4.48
N ARG A 733 -7.49 -27.13 -3.41
CA ARG A 733 -7.82 -26.78 -2.01
C ARG A 733 -6.59 -26.20 -1.35
N LYS A 734 -6.73 -24.95 -0.85
CA LYS A 734 -5.68 -24.25 -0.11
C LYS A 734 -6.00 -24.25 1.37
N PHE A 735 -5.05 -24.72 2.18
CA PHE A 735 -5.08 -24.66 3.63
C PHE A 735 -3.98 -23.70 4.08
N LEU A 736 -4.38 -22.51 4.50
CA LEU A 736 -3.51 -21.46 5.03
C LEU A 736 -3.65 -21.40 6.55
N ASP A 737 -2.63 -20.92 7.23
CA ASP A 737 -2.68 -20.59 8.66
C ASP A 737 -3.45 -19.28 8.85
N THR A 738 -4.78 -19.32 8.70
CA THR A 738 -5.65 -18.13 8.73
C THR A 738 -6.00 -17.69 10.15
N ARG A 739 -6.06 -18.62 11.10
CA ARG A 739 -6.29 -18.29 12.50
C ARG A 739 -5.05 -17.67 13.13
N LYS A 740 -5.17 -16.40 13.53
CA LYS A 740 -4.07 -15.61 14.06
C LYS A 740 -4.49 -14.96 15.37
N PHE A 741 -3.70 -15.16 16.40
CA PHE A 741 -3.80 -14.43 17.67
C PHE A 741 -2.69 -13.38 17.71
N SER A 742 -3.00 -12.14 18.04
CA SER A 742 -1.99 -11.09 18.13
C SER A 742 -2.28 -10.12 19.26
N ILE A 743 -1.20 -9.61 19.83
CA ILE A 743 -1.17 -8.45 20.70
C ILE A 743 -0.39 -7.34 20.01
N THR A 744 -0.95 -6.15 19.99
CA THR A 744 -0.29 -4.94 19.49
C THR A 744 -0.22 -3.95 20.63
N VAL A 745 0.97 -3.45 20.92
CA VAL A 745 1.22 -2.38 21.88
C VAL A 745 1.74 -1.18 21.11
N THR A 746 1.15 -0.01 21.32
CA THR A 746 1.61 1.24 20.73
C THR A 746 1.96 2.22 21.85
N TYR A 747 3.11 2.88 21.73
CA TYR A 747 3.55 3.96 22.62
C TYR A 747 3.80 5.23 21.81
N LYS A 748 3.33 6.38 22.32
CA LYS A 748 3.39 7.66 21.62
C LYS A 748 4.00 8.74 22.50
N ILE A 749 4.93 9.49 21.94
CA ILE A 749 5.47 10.72 22.51
C ILE A 749 5.15 11.85 21.54
N ASN A 750 4.34 12.83 21.97
CA ASN A 750 4.01 14.04 21.18
C ASN A 750 3.64 13.73 19.71
N ALA A 751 2.85 12.69 19.48
CA ALA A 751 2.67 12.08 18.17
C ALA A 751 2.22 13.09 17.09
N THR A 752 3.03 13.25 16.06
CA THR A 752 2.74 14.08 14.88
C THR A 752 2.97 13.27 13.60
N HIS A 753 2.53 13.83 12.48
CA HIS A 753 2.79 13.27 11.15
C HIS A 753 3.57 14.27 10.31
N SER A 754 4.40 13.75 9.40
CA SER A 754 5.13 14.57 8.44
C SER A 754 4.20 15.44 7.58
N LYS A 755 4.65 16.65 7.26
CA LYS A 755 4.00 17.56 6.29
C LYS A 755 4.41 17.30 4.84
N TYR A 756 5.16 16.25 4.57
CA TYR A 756 5.58 15.89 3.21
C TYR A 756 4.38 15.70 2.28
N LYS A 757 4.39 16.36 1.10
CA LYS A 757 3.27 16.42 0.15
C LYS A 757 3.53 15.72 -1.18
N GLY A 758 4.65 15.03 -1.35
CA GLY A 758 4.98 14.36 -2.61
C GLY A 758 3.93 13.32 -2.99
N THR A 759 3.37 13.44 -4.20
CA THR A 759 2.35 12.52 -4.74
C THR A 759 2.96 11.42 -5.61
N GLY A 760 4.27 11.49 -5.90
CA GLY A 760 4.99 10.53 -6.71
C GLY A 760 4.80 10.71 -8.22
N ALA A 761 5.61 9.97 -8.99
CA ALA A 761 5.57 9.87 -10.45
C ALA A 761 5.85 8.43 -10.88
N GLY A 762 5.33 8.01 -12.07
CA GLY A 762 5.60 6.68 -12.64
C GLY A 762 4.99 5.52 -11.86
N GLU A 763 3.80 5.68 -11.27
CA GLU A 763 3.18 4.66 -10.41
C GLU A 763 2.76 3.41 -11.18
N ASP A 764 2.34 3.54 -12.44
CA ASP A 764 2.05 2.39 -13.30
C ASP A 764 3.27 1.46 -13.42
N VAL A 765 4.41 2.04 -13.76
CA VAL A 765 5.65 1.26 -13.96
C VAL A 765 6.12 0.63 -12.64
N LYS A 766 6.05 1.37 -11.52
CA LYS A 766 6.42 0.83 -10.20
C LYS A 766 5.55 -0.35 -9.76
N ASN A 767 4.26 -0.32 -10.07
CA ASN A 767 3.31 -1.38 -9.71
C ASN A 767 3.46 -2.64 -10.59
N ARG A 768 4.20 -2.55 -11.70
CA ARG A 768 4.49 -3.66 -12.62
C ARG A 768 5.83 -4.36 -12.36
N LEU A 769 6.68 -3.77 -11.49
CA LEU A 769 7.96 -4.36 -11.07
C LEU A 769 7.76 -5.48 -10.04
#